data_f77bbb5ce6add7a40f3e269239dd53ae
#
_entry.id   f77bbb5ce6add7a40f3e269239dd53ae
#
_cell.length_a   1.000
_cell.length_b   1.000
_cell.length_c   1.000
_cell.angle_alpha   90.00
_cell.angle_beta   90.00
_cell.angle_gamma   90.00
#
_symmetry.space_group_name_H-M   'P 1'
#
loop_
_entity.id
_entity.type
_entity.pdbx_description
1 polymer ?
#
loop_
_entity_poly.entity_id
_entity_poly.type
_entity_poly.pdbx_seq_one_letter_code
_entity_poly.pdbx_strand_id
1 'polypeptide(L)'
;MHNTKISPFIILVFAAGFGGIVAQTILLRELLVLFSGNEYSIGIIISAWVISESIGAYTGGKFNKTFNPEILTYSVLLFSIIFPICIYLTRIFKSLLDIPPGVGVGMVSILYSSFIILFPIGLLHGFFFTIACSVHNQMTDKGKISAGRIYFYETLGTIAGGTVVSIFFVPFFNSFFIAMIIAVMGAISCIIFVKSADVFQLGRKNRLLLLSSSILSIMVCIMMIFNVDNKIHMASINIQWAKQNVVSYKNSIYQNIVVVKNEDQYTFFTDGIPFVTTPVPDIAFVEEFAHFPILAHPQPKDILVIGGGTGGIINEISKHRTVKKIDYIEIDPDFLKTIKRFPTSLTEIELNNPIVKLHYKDGRRFLRKTEDKYDVILIGLPPPSTLQMNRFYTLEFYNLIKNALNTDGILALTTPGSYSYYGNTLKELNASIIETVKSAFLYVFILPGEYNIIFASQSKRITDISPTLLNNALAERQIETKLITLPHLNDRFENERFMWFASSLEGTKVQINRDFSPMGLFYSISYQNMLFSPSLKSVFEFVKQINTTSLFVFIISIFLFFLLLCRKHRHIGIPYAITTTGLSAMVFELILIFSFQVFCGYVYYEIGILITVFMAGMAAGSLIVTYRHNLSFQQSLSGMKALDTAMIIFPLFFALISLFQGYLYSIPTSSIRFIFYTLLIISGFLAGMQFPLSNIIYLELVGLEYRDKNKAIGNTAGILYGLDLIGACLGGIIGGLIVLPVLGTSNTCLFLSALKGTSLILLYTVPKNTDHLRRPS
;
A
#
# COMPACT_ATOMS: atom_id res chain seq x y z
N MET A 1 20.56 -34.41 24.96
CA MET A 1 19.56 -34.94 24.00
C MET A 1 18.33 -34.04 23.76
N HIS A 2 17.90 -33.19 24.71
CA HIS A 2 16.72 -32.32 24.51
C HIS A 2 16.94 -31.17 23.51
N ASN A 3 18.14 -30.58 23.41
CA ASN A 3 18.42 -29.44 22.55
C ASN A 3 18.51 -29.79 21.06
N THR A 4 18.84 -31.01 20.67
CA THR A 4 18.99 -31.43 19.27
C THR A 4 17.63 -31.59 18.54
N LYS A 5 16.53 -31.75 19.28
CA LYS A 5 15.18 -31.97 18.72
C LYS A 5 14.42 -30.67 18.42
N ILE A 6 14.80 -29.57 19.06
CA ILE A 6 14.14 -28.25 18.89
C ILE A 6 14.61 -27.56 17.61
N SER A 7 15.85 -27.76 17.18
CA SER A 7 16.43 -27.10 16.00
C SER A 7 15.63 -27.34 14.70
N PRO A 8 15.23 -28.57 14.34
CA PRO A 8 14.45 -28.85 13.13
C PRO A 8 13.04 -28.25 13.14
N PHE A 9 12.42 -28.21 14.33
CA PHE A 9 11.13 -27.57 14.51
C PHE A 9 11.23 -26.03 14.30
N ILE A 10 12.28 -25.42 14.80
CA ILE A 10 12.55 -23.98 14.60
C ILE A 10 12.77 -23.68 13.11
N ILE A 11 13.47 -24.56 12.38
CA ILE A 11 13.65 -24.41 10.92
C ILE A 11 12.29 -24.41 10.20
N LEU A 12 11.36 -25.28 10.60
CA LEU A 12 10.03 -25.34 10.00
C LEU A 12 9.24 -24.05 10.28
N VAL A 13 9.28 -23.54 11.53
CA VAL A 13 8.61 -22.28 11.91
C VAL A 13 9.22 -21.09 11.16
N PHE A 14 10.53 -21.01 11.07
CA PHE A 14 11.25 -20.00 10.31
C PHE A 14 10.86 -20.05 8.82
N ALA A 15 10.82 -21.24 8.22
CA ALA A 15 10.43 -21.41 6.82
C ALA A 15 8.97 -21.01 6.57
N ALA A 16 8.07 -21.23 7.53
CA ALA A 16 6.69 -20.80 7.44
C ALA A 16 6.56 -19.27 7.47
N GLY A 17 7.25 -18.58 8.39
CA GLY A 17 7.29 -17.11 8.44
C GLY A 17 7.91 -16.51 7.17
N PHE A 18 9.02 -17.10 6.70
CA PHE A 18 9.65 -16.70 5.43
C PHE A 18 8.68 -16.84 4.24
N GLY A 19 8.03 -17.99 4.11
CA GLY A 19 7.07 -18.26 3.04
C GLY A 19 5.83 -17.37 3.13
N GLY A 20 5.36 -17.09 4.36
CA GLY A 20 4.21 -16.23 4.63
C GLY A 20 4.38 -14.82 4.07
N ILE A 21 5.48 -14.14 4.43
CA ILE A 21 5.74 -12.77 3.96
C ILE A 21 6.03 -12.71 2.45
N VAL A 22 6.74 -13.71 1.91
CA VAL A 22 6.98 -13.80 0.46
C VAL A 22 5.67 -13.93 -0.29
N ALA A 23 4.77 -14.83 0.16
CA ALA A 23 3.46 -15.01 -0.44
C ALA A 23 2.60 -13.74 -0.33
N GLN A 24 2.57 -13.11 0.84
CA GLN A 24 1.85 -11.86 1.06
C GLN A 24 2.35 -10.74 0.14
N THR A 25 3.66 -10.58 0.02
CA THR A 25 4.25 -9.52 -0.83
C THR A 25 4.00 -9.77 -2.31
N ILE A 26 4.15 -11.00 -2.79
CA ILE A 26 3.92 -11.36 -4.20
C ILE A 26 2.43 -11.22 -4.55
N LEU A 27 1.52 -11.74 -3.72
CA LEU A 27 0.07 -11.62 -3.96
C LEU A 27 -0.40 -10.16 -3.85
N LEU A 28 0.15 -9.38 -2.92
CA LEU A 28 -0.11 -7.93 -2.86
C LEU A 28 0.24 -7.26 -4.19
N ARG A 29 1.42 -7.55 -4.76
CA ARG A 29 1.84 -6.96 -6.04
C ARG A 29 0.96 -7.41 -7.21
N GLU A 30 0.63 -8.69 -7.30
CA GLU A 30 -0.24 -9.21 -8.36
C GLU A 30 -1.64 -8.59 -8.28
N LEU A 31 -2.18 -8.43 -7.05
CA LEU A 31 -3.46 -7.77 -6.82
C LEU A 31 -3.41 -6.26 -7.10
N LEU A 32 -2.28 -5.58 -6.80
CA LEU A 32 -2.11 -4.17 -7.16
C LEU A 32 -2.14 -3.95 -8.67
N VAL A 33 -1.48 -4.81 -9.46
CA VAL A 33 -1.56 -4.78 -10.92
C VAL A 33 -2.99 -5.02 -11.40
N LEU A 34 -3.69 -5.97 -10.78
CA LEU A 34 -5.10 -6.24 -11.05
C LEU A 34 -6.00 -5.01 -10.81
N PHE A 35 -5.73 -4.24 -9.77
CA PHE A 35 -6.50 -3.07 -9.33
C PHE A 35 -5.92 -1.74 -9.80
N SER A 36 -5.07 -1.76 -10.82
CA SER A 36 -4.52 -0.56 -11.48
C SER A 36 -3.70 0.33 -10.54
N GLY A 37 -2.88 -0.28 -9.68
CA GLY A 37 -1.93 0.42 -8.80
C GLY A 37 -2.55 1.22 -7.65
N ASN A 38 -3.85 1.07 -7.39
CA ASN A 38 -4.56 1.84 -6.38
C ASN A 38 -4.10 1.47 -4.96
N GLU A 39 -3.50 2.40 -4.24
CA GLU A 39 -2.94 2.19 -2.89
C GLU A 39 -3.99 1.87 -1.82
N TYR A 40 -5.29 2.19 -2.05
CA TYR A 40 -6.37 1.72 -1.16
C TYR A 40 -6.52 0.23 -1.19
N SER A 41 -6.25 -0.35 -2.35
CA SER A 41 -6.19 -1.78 -2.47
C SER A 41 -5.18 -2.38 -1.49
N ILE A 42 -4.09 -1.68 -1.16
CA ILE A 42 -3.10 -2.15 -0.17
C ILE A 42 -3.77 -2.39 1.18
N GLY A 43 -4.50 -1.41 1.71
CA GLY A 43 -5.20 -1.54 2.98
C GLY A 43 -6.22 -2.68 2.97
N ILE A 44 -6.99 -2.81 1.88
CA ILE A 44 -7.98 -3.89 1.70
C ILE A 44 -7.30 -5.25 1.57
N ILE A 45 -6.25 -5.36 0.76
CA ILE A 45 -5.52 -6.61 0.53
C ILE A 45 -4.87 -7.09 1.82
N ILE A 46 -4.17 -6.20 2.54
CA ILE A 46 -3.57 -6.53 3.84
C ILE A 46 -4.64 -6.94 4.84
N SER A 47 -5.76 -6.22 4.90
CA SER A 47 -6.87 -6.55 5.77
C SER A 47 -7.52 -7.90 5.44
N ALA A 48 -7.66 -8.22 4.14
CA ALA A 48 -8.16 -9.52 3.69
C ALA A 48 -7.20 -10.67 4.06
N TRP A 49 -5.89 -10.45 3.98
CA TRP A 49 -4.88 -11.40 4.47
C TRP A 49 -5.02 -11.61 5.97
N VAL A 50 -4.96 -10.52 6.74
CA VAL A 50 -4.91 -10.55 8.21
C VAL A 50 -6.21 -11.13 8.81
N ILE A 51 -7.39 -10.82 8.25
CA ILE A 51 -8.65 -11.42 8.73
C ILE A 51 -8.70 -12.92 8.42
N SER A 52 -8.20 -13.35 7.27
CA SER A 52 -8.10 -14.76 6.91
C SER A 52 -7.18 -15.52 7.84
N GLU A 53 -6.05 -14.93 8.19
CA GLU A 53 -5.07 -15.44 9.15
C GLU A 53 -5.66 -15.50 10.57
N SER A 54 -6.43 -14.48 10.98
CA SER A 54 -7.17 -14.49 12.26
C SER A 54 -8.14 -15.66 12.36
N ILE A 55 -8.93 -15.91 11.30
CA ILE A 55 -9.84 -17.05 11.25
C ILE A 55 -9.06 -18.35 11.33
N GLY A 56 -7.92 -18.44 10.65
CA GLY A 56 -7.00 -19.58 10.71
C GLY A 56 -6.46 -19.83 12.13
N ALA A 57 -6.01 -18.78 12.80
CA ALA A 57 -5.49 -18.86 14.16
C ALA A 57 -6.55 -19.31 15.17
N TYR A 58 -7.75 -18.75 15.07
CA TYR A 58 -8.88 -19.15 15.92
C TYR A 58 -9.29 -20.61 15.71
N THR A 59 -9.42 -21.03 14.44
CA THR A 59 -9.78 -22.41 14.10
C THR A 59 -8.70 -23.40 14.54
N GLY A 60 -7.41 -23.08 14.34
CA GLY A 60 -6.28 -23.85 14.83
C GLY A 60 -6.31 -24.06 16.34
N GLY A 61 -6.67 -23.02 17.11
CA GLY A 61 -6.85 -23.11 18.56
C GLY A 61 -7.94 -24.11 18.98
N LYS A 62 -9.07 -24.14 18.27
CA LYS A 62 -10.20 -25.05 18.55
C LYS A 62 -9.93 -26.49 18.09
N PHE A 63 -9.26 -26.69 16.97
CA PHE A 63 -8.96 -28.00 16.39
C PHE A 63 -7.96 -28.81 17.20
N ASN A 64 -7.26 -28.20 18.15
CA ASN A 64 -6.16 -28.79 18.89
C ASN A 64 -6.63 -29.79 19.96
N LYS A 65 -7.39 -30.81 19.56
CA LYS A 65 -7.89 -31.87 20.47
C LYS A 65 -6.84 -32.95 20.79
N THR A 66 -5.87 -33.15 19.90
CA THR A 66 -4.79 -34.15 20.05
C THR A 66 -3.49 -33.61 19.45
N PHE A 67 -2.36 -34.00 20.09
CA PHE A 67 -1.02 -33.72 19.56
C PHE A 67 -0.85 -34.36 18.17
N ASN A 68 -0.73 -33.54 17.14
CA ASN A 68 -0.48 -34.02 15.80
C ASN A 68 0.52 -33.10 15.07
N PRO A 69 1.84 -33.32 15.27
CA PRO A 69 2.89 -32.58 14.52
C PRO A 69 2.80 -32.81 13.01
N GLU A 70 2.12 -33.89 12.59
CA GLU A 70 1.81 -34.18 11.19
C GLU A 70 0.99 -33.05 10.54
N ILE A 71 0.06 -32.42 11.30
CA ILE A 71 -0.78 -31.32 10.82
C ILE A 71 0.05 -30.11 10.39
N LEU A 72 1.16 -29.82 11.11
CA LEU A 72 2.11 -28.76 10.72
C LEU A 72 2.71 -29.03 9.35
N THR A 73 3.15 -30.26 9.12
CA THR A 73 3.73 -30.65 7.83
C THR A 73 2.70 -30.56 6.70
N TYR A 74 1.49 -31.03 6.92
CA TYR A 74 0.41 -30.91 5.92
C TYR A 74 0.06 -29.44 5.63
N SER A 75 0.02 -28.57 6.62
CA SER A 75 -0.30 -27.16 6.40
C SER A 75 0.77 -26.46 5.58
N VAL A 76 2.07 -26.74 5.77
CA VAL A 76 3.17 -26.20 4.96
C VAL A 76 3.13 -26.73 3.52
N LEU A 77 2.88 -28.04 3.34
CA LEU A 77 2.77 -28.62 2.00
C LEU A 77 1.56 -28.08 1.23
N LEU A 78 0.42 -27.93 1.91
CA LEU A 78 -0.79 -27.37 1.32
C LEU A 78 -0.61 -25.89 0.97
N PHE A 79 0.06 -25.10 1.85
CA PHE A 79 0.45 -23.73 1.56
C PHE A 79 1.29 -23.62 0.29
N SER A 80 2.26 -24.52 0.12
CA SER A 80 3.13 -24.58 -1.07
C SER A 80 2.38 -24.86 -2.37
N ILE A 81 1.27 -25.59 -2.31
CA ILE A 81 0.42 -25.88 -3.48
C ILE A 81 -0.55 -24.73 -3.76
N ILE A 82 -1.15 -24.16 -2.71
CA ILE A 82 -2.17 -23.10 -2.84
C ILE A 82 -1.55 -21.79 -3.33
N PHE A 83 -0.31 -21.48 -2.94
CA PHE A 83 0.32 -20.22 -3.30
C PHE A 83 0.39 -19.96 -4.82
N PRO A 84 0.92 -20.85 -5.67
CA PRO A 84 0.89 -20.64 -7.12
C PRO A 84 -0.53 -20.63 -7.71
N ILE A 85 -1.48 -21.32 -7.10
CA ILE A 85 -2.90 -21.26 -7.50
C ILE A 85 -3.48 -19.88 -7.25
N CYS A 86 -3.18 -19.26 -6.09
CA CYS A 86 -3.61 -17.89 -5.78
C CYS A 86 -3.03 -16.87 -6.78
N ILE A 87 -1.75 -17.01 -7.18
CA ILE A 87 -1.14 -16.16 -8.22
C ILE A 87 -1.92 -16.30 -9.54
N TYR A 88 -2.19 -17.53 -9.95
CA TYR A 88 -2.91 -17.79 -11.19
C TYR A 88 -4.33 -17.22 -11.17
N LEU A 89 -5.07 -17.46 -10.06
CA LEU A 89 -6.42 -16.91 -9.87
C LEU A 89 -6.44 -15.38 -9.92
N THR A 90 -5.44 -14.72 -9.30
CA THR A 90 -5.32 -13.26 -9.36
C THR A 90 -5.25 -12.77 -10.80
N ARG A 91 -4.44 -13.41 -11.65
CA ARG A 91 -4.25 -12.98 -13.04
C ARG A 91 -5.46 -13.17 -13.92
N ILE A 92 -6.18 -14.29 -13.74
CA ILE A 92 -7.37 -14.57 -14.57
C ILE A 92 -8.64 -13.86 -14.07
N PHE A 93 -8.59 -13.19 -12.91
CA PHE A 93 -9.78 -12.68 -12.23
C PHE A 93 -10.56 -11.65 -13.05
N LYS A 94 -9.88 -10.67 -13.69
CA LYS A 94 -10.55 -9.71 -14.59
C LYS A 94 -11.23 -10.41 -15.78
N SER A 95 -10.56 -11.41 -16.35
CA SER A 95 -11.13 -12.19 -17.44
C SER A 95 -12.36 -13.00 -17.03
N LEU A 96 -12.40 -13.49 -15.78
CA LEU A 96 -13.58 -14.19 -15.23
C LEU A 96 -14.79 -13.25 -15.02
N LEU A 97 -14.55 -11.95 -14.88
CA LEU A 97 -15.59 -10.93 -14.71
C LEU A 97 -15.89 -10.17 -16.02
N ASP A 98 -15.32 -10.59 -17.15
CA ASP A 98 -15.41 -9.93 -18.45
C ASP A 98 -14.98 -8.43 -18.41
N ILE A 99 -14.04 -8.08 -17.51
CA ILE A 99 -13.50 -6.72 -17.40
C ILE A 99 -12.30 -6.58 -18.35
N PRO A 100 -12.35 -5.67 -19.33
CA PRO A 100 -11.24 -5.47 -20.25
C PRO A 100 -9.96 -4.97 -19.56
N PRO A 101 -8.76 -5.28 -20.10
CA PRO A 101 -7.52 -4.63 -19.68
C PRO A 101 -7.61 -3.11 -19.83
N GLY A 102 -7.00 -2.38 -18.90
CA GLY A 102 -7.05 -0.90 -18.89
C GLY A 102 -8.23 -0.31 -18.12
N VAL A 103 -9.27 -1.10 -17.85
CA VAL A 103 -10.44 -0.63 -17.08
C VAL A 103 -10.20 -0.82 -15.59
N GLY A 104 -10.55 0.22 -14.81
CA GLY A 104 -10.48 0.18 -13.35
C GLY A 104 -11.49 -0.79 -12.73
N VAL A 105 -11.23 -1.21 -11.51
CA VAL A 105 -12.09 -2.11 -10.74
C VAL A 105 -12.64 -1.36 -9.53
N GLY A 106 -13.94 -1.48 -9.27
CA GLY A 106 -14.59 -0.81 -8.13
C GLY A 106 -14.23 -1.44 -6.79
N MET A 107 -14.35 -0.67 -5.71
CA MET A 107 -13.93 -1.06 -4.35
C MET A 107 -14.62 -2.34 -3.86
N VAL A 108 -15.90 -2.56 -4.20
CA VAL A 108 -16.61 -3.81 -3.84
C VAL A 108 -15.93 -5.02 -4.46
N SER A 109 -15.59 -4.93 -5.75
CA SER A 109 -14.89 -6.00 -6.45
C SER A 109 -13.47 -6.24 -5.89
N ILE A 110 -12.76 -5.16 -5.51
CA ILE A 110 -11.47 -5.26 -4.83
C ILE A 110 -11.59 -6.03 -3.51
N LEU A 111 -12.64 -5.73 -2.72
CA LEU A 111 -12.83 -6.31 -1.40
C LEU A 111 -13.12 -7.81 -1.49
N TYR A 112 -14.10 -8.22 -2.28
CA TYR A 112 -14.47 -9.65 -2.35
C TYR A 112 -13.41 -10.48 -3.08
N SER A 113 -12.77 -9.95 -4.13
CA SER A 113 -11.71 -10.68 -4.84
C SER A 113 -10.47 -10.87 -3.97
N SER A 114 -10.04 -9.81 -3.26
CA SER A 114 -8.92 -9.93 -2.32
C SER A 114 -9.21 -10.98 -1.25
N PHE A 115 -10.41 -10.97 -0.69
CA PHE A 115 -10.81 -11.96 0.32
C PHE A 115 -10.84 -13.38 -0.25
N ILE A 116 -11.49 -13.62 -1.39
CA ILE A 116 -11.59 -14.95 -1.99
C ILE A 116 -10.20 -15.53 -2.33
N ILE A 117 -9.32 -14.70 -2.91
CA ILE A 117 -7.99 -15.15 -3.33
C ILE A 117 -7.08 -15.39 -2.13
N LEU A 118 -7.11 -14.52 -1.12
CA LEU A 118 -6.18 -14.58 0.01
C LEU A 118 -6.67 -15.49 1.14
N PHE A 119 -7.98 -15.78 1.21
CA PHE A 119 -8.57 -16.57 2.30
C PHE A 119 -7.90 -17.94 2.50
N PRO A 120 -7.71 -18.79 1.48
CA PRO A 120 -7.15 -20.11 1.70
C PRO A 120 -5.70 -20.08 2.22
N ILE A 121 -4.89 -19.16 1.72
CA ILE A 121 -3.48 -19.07 2.10
C ILE A 121 -3.29 -18.40 3.46
N GLY A 122 -4.04 -17.32 3.75
CA GLY A 122 -4.03 -16.66 5.06
C GLY A 122 -4.55 -17.57 6.17
N LEU A 123 -5.64 -18.31 5.90
CA LEU A 123 -6.19 -19.29 6.84
C LEU A 123 -5.16 -20.36 7.22
N LEU A 124 -4.42 -20.91 6.25
CA LEU A 124 -3.38 -21.90 6.52
C LEU A 124 -2.23 -21.33 7.34
N HIS A 125 -1.82 -20.09 7.09
CA HIS A 125 -0.74 -19.43 7.81
C HIS A 125 -1.09 -19.23 9.30
N GLY A 126 -2.26 -18.64 9.59
CA GLY A 126 -2.73 -18.47 10.97
C GLY A 126 -2.99 -19.79 11.70
N PHE A 127 -3.53 -20.79 10.99
CA PHE A 127 -3.72 -22.14 11.52
C PHE A 127 -2.39 -22.78 11.93
N PHE A 128 -1.37 -22.68 11.07
CA PHE A 128 -0.02 -23.16 11.35
C PHE A 128 0.55 -22.54 12.62
N PHE A 129 0.47 -21.22 12.78
CA PHE A 129 0.99 -20.52 13.96
C PHE A 129 0.47 -21.10 15.28
N THR A 130 -0.83 -21.25 15.36
CA THR A 130 -1.49 -21.73 16.60
C THR A 130 -1.15 -23.17 16.94
N ILE A 131 -1.11 -24.03 15.91
CA ILE A 131 -0.68 -25.43 16.10
C ILE A 131 0.80 -25.50 16.52
N ALA A 132 1.66 -24.67 15.91
CA ALA A 132 3.08 -24.59 16.27
C ALA A 132 3.29 -24.18 17.74
N CYS A 133 2.49 -23.25 18.27
CA CYS A 133 2.51 -22.89 19.69
C CYS A 133 2.25 -24.10 20.60
N SER A 134 1.26 -24.91 20.26
CA SER A 134 0.91 -26.11 21.03
C SER A 134 1.96 -27.21 20.93
N VAL A 135 2.49 -27.46 19.73
CA VAL A 135 3.55 -28.46 19.51
C VAL A 135 4.83 -28.04 20.25
N HIS A 136 5.21 -26.77 20.21
CA HIS A 136 6.37 -26.28 20.95
C HIS A 136 6.22 -26.48 22.45
N ASN A 137 5.05 -26.24 23.02
CA ASN A 137 4.81 -26.44 24.44
C ASN A 137 5.01 -27.92 24.86
N GLN A 138 4.50 -28.84 24.04
CA GLN A 138 4.63 -30.26 24.31
C GLN A 138 6.09 -30.76 24.19
N MET A 139 6.85 -30.19 23.27
CA MET A 139 8.28 -30.53 23.10
C MET A 139 9.17 -29.99 24.23
N THR A 140 8.77 -28.88 24.88
CA THR A 140 9.66 -28.13 25.78
C THR A 140 9.14 -28.01 27.22
N ASP A 141 7.86 -28.29 27.47
CA ASP A 141 7.12 -28.05 28.71
C ASP A 141 7.27 -26.60 29.27
N LYS A 142 7.48 -25.64 28.35
CA LYS A 142 7.75 -24.24 28.73
C LYS A 142 6.47 -23.37 28.85
N GLY A 143 5.30 -23.96 28.75
CA GLY A 143 4.00 -23.41 29.09
C GLY A 143 3.78 -21.98 28.56
N LYS A 144 3.78 -21.02 29.45
CA LYS A 144 3.43 -19.60 29.22
C LYS A 144 4.28 -18.89 28.17
N ILE A 145 5.49 -19.38 27.88
CA ILE A 145 6.47 -18.71 27.00
C ILE A 145 6.43 -19.26 25.57
N SER A 146 5.71 -20.37 25.34
CA SER A 146 5.70 -21.06 24.05
C SER A 146 5.20 -20.15 22.90
N ALA A 147 4.10 -19.44 23.10
CA ALA A 147 3.55 -18.55 22.08
C ALA A 147 4.53 -17.42 21.68
N GLY A 148 5.16 -16.78 22.68
CA GLY A 148 6.15 -15.73 22.40
C GLY A 148 7.39 -16.22 21.65
N ARG A 149 7.83 -17.47 21.91
CA ARG A 149 8.96 -18.06 21.17
C ARG A 149 8.62 -18.37 19.72
N ILE A 150 7.46 -18.94 19.47
CA ILE A 150 7.01 -19.22 18.11
C ILE A 150 6.85 -17.91 17.34
N TYR A 151 6.22 -16.91 17.94
CA TYR A 151 6.10 -15.58 17.38
C TYR A 151 7.47 -14.98 17.01
N PHE A 152 8.48 -15.12 17.88
CA PHE A 152 9.83 -14.66 17.59
C PHE A 152 10.48 -15.40 16.41
N TYR A 153 10.43 -16.74 16.36
CA TYR A 153 11.07 -17.51 15.27
C TYR A 153 10.37 -17.33 13.94
N GLU A 154 9.05 -17.22 13.93
CA GLU A 154 8.26 -16.89 12.75
C GLU A 154 8.61 -15.49 12.22
N THR A 155 8.66 -14.50 13.13
CA THR A 155 9.00 -13.11 12.75
C THR A 155 10.44 -13.01 12.22
N LEU A 156 11.40 -13.81 12.74
CA LEU A 156 12.73 -13.91 12.14
C LEU A 156 12.68 -14.42 10.69
N GLY A 157 11.85 -15.42 10.43
CA GLY A 157 11.57 -15.88 9.07
C GLY A 157 10.98 -14.79 8.20
N THR A 158 10.02 -14.04 8.72
CA THR A 158 9.39 -12.90 8.07
C THR A 158 10.41 -11.80 7.72
N ILE A 159 11.32 -11.45 8.63
CA ILE A 159 12.39 -10.48 8.37
C ILE A 159 13.29 -10.93 7.22
N ALA A 160 13.75 -12.18 7.27
CA ALA A 160 14.60 -12.74 6.23
C ALA A 160 13.87 -12.80 4.87
N GLY A 161 12.62 -13.27 4.86
CA GLY A 161 11.78 -13.35 3.67
C GLY A 161 11.47 -11.98 3.05
N GLY A 162 11.09 -10.99 3.89
CA GLY A 162 10.81 -9.62 3.46
C GLY A 162 12.02 -8.94 2.83
N THR A 163 13.20 -9.16 3.40
CA THR A 163 14.46 -8.65 2.83
C THR A 163 14.78 -9.32 1.49
N VAL A 164 14.69 -10.64 1.43
CA VAL A 164 15.01 -11.41 0.21
C VAL A 164 14.01 -11.13 -0.91
N VAL A 165 12.72 -11.06 -0.62
CA VAL A 165 11.70 -10.79 -1.64
C VAL A 165 11.87 -9.40 -2.25
N SER A 166 12.16 -8.39 -1.44
CA SER A 166 12.30 -7.02 -1.91
C SER A 166 13.57 -6.79 -2.73
N ILE A 167 14.72 -7.35 -2.29
CA ILE A 167 16.03 -7.08 -2.90
C ILE A 167 16.35 -8.05 -4.05
N PHE A 168 15.97 -9.32 -3.91
CA PHE A 168 16.38 -10.36 -4.87
C PHE A 168 15.23 -10.96 -5.67
N PHE A 169 14.11 -11.33 -5.05
CA PHE A 169 13.10 -12.09 -5.76
C PHE A 169 12.36 -11.23 -6.78
N VAL A 170 11.84 -10.10 -6.36
CA VAL A 170 11.01 -9.23 -7.19
C VAL A 170 11.76 -8.67 -8.42
N PRO A 171 13.03 -8.21 -8.33
CA PRO A 171 13.74 -7.68 -9.49
C PRO A 171 14.16 -8.74 -10.53
N PHE A 172 14.38 -10.00 -10.11
CA PHE A 172 15.06 -10.97 -10.96
C PHE A 172 14.17 -12.14 -11.41
N PHE A 173 13.07 -12.43 -10.69
CA PHE A 173 12.28 -13.64 -10.94
C PHE A 173 10.81 -13.34 -11.15
N ASN A 174 10.14 -14.20 -11.94
CA ASN A 174 8.68 -14.16 -12.05
C ASN A 174 8.01 -14.77 -10.81
N SER A 175 6.75 -14.41 -10.58
CA SER A 175 6.00 -14.81 -9.37
C SER A 175 5.85 -16.33 -9.21
N PHE A 176 5.76 -17.09 -10.32
CA PHE A 176 5.65 -18.56 -10.26
C PHE A 176 6.98 -19.22 -9.90
N PHE A 177 8.10 -18.70 -10.41
CA PHE A 177 9.43 -19.18 -10.01
C PHE A 177 9.66 -18.98 -8.51
N ILE A 178 9.28 -17.80 -7.98
CA ILE A 178 9.35 -17.52 -6.54
C ILE A 178 8.49 -18.51 -5.75
N ALA A 179 7.27 -18.77 -6.20
CA ALA A 179 6.39 -19.75 -5.55
C ALA A 179 6.99 -21.17 -5.54
N MET A 180 7.69 -21.55 -6.61
CA MET A 180 8.42 -22.82 -6.67
C MET A 180 9.58 -22.89 -5.67
N ILE A 181 10.35 -21.81 -5.50
CA ILE A 181 11.42 -21.72 -4.47
C ILE A 181 10.81 -21.92 -3.08
N ILE A 182 9.69 -21.24 -2.76
CA ILE A 182 9.02 -21.37 -1.46
C ILE A 182 8.51 -22.81 -1.26
N ALA A 183 7.99 -23.45 -2.29
CA ALA A 183 7.52 -24.83 -2.21
C ALA A 183 8.66 -25.80 -1.92
N VAL A 184 9.81 -25.65 -2.57
CA VAL A 184 11.01 -26.48 -2.30
C VAL A 184 11.53 -26.25 -0.89
N MET A 185 11.63 -24.98 -0.45
CA MET A 185 12.08 -24.63 0.90
C MET A 185 11.14 -25.22 1.98
N GLY A 186 9.82 -25.09 1.75
CA GLY A 186 8.80 -25.69 2.63
C GLY A 186 8.91 -27.20 2.70
N ALA A 187 9.03 -27.89 1.55
CA ALA A 187 9.16 -29.33 1.49
C ALA A 187 10.46 -29.84 2.17
N ILE A 188 11.59 -29.16 1.96
CA ILE A 188 12.86 -29.48 2.63
C ILE A 188 12.74 -29.32 4.14
N SER A 189 12.14 -28.21 4.63
CA SER A 189 11.93 -28.00 6.07
C SER A 189 11.04 -29.07 6.69
N CYS A 190 10.02 -29.54 5.98
CA CYS A 190 9.20 -30.68 6.37
C CYS A 190 10.01 -31.99 6.45
N ILE A 191 10.86 -32.28 5.46
CA ILE A 191 11.72 -33.47 5.48
C ILE A 191 12.66 -33.43 6.68
N ILE A 192 13.31 -32.30 6.94
CA ILE A 192 14.20 -32.11 8.11
C ILE A 192 13.45 -32.34 9.41
N PHE A 193 12.25 -31.76 9.54
CA PHE A 193 11.42 -31.89 10.74
C PHE A 193 10.97 -33.33 10.96
N VAL A 194 10.43 -34.01 9.97
CA VAL A 194 9.93 -35.39 10.10
C VAL A 194 11.07 -36.39 10.36
N LYS A 195 12.24 -36.23 9.72
CA LYS A 195 13.42 -37.10 9.96
C LYS A 195 14.00 -36.96 11.36
N SER A 196 13.99 -35.75 11.92
CA SER A 196 14.57 -35.50 13.25
C SER A 196 13.60 -35.87 14.37
N ALA A 197 12.35 -36.08 14.05
CA ALA A 197 11.33 -36.50 15.00
C ALA A 197 11.40 -38.01 15.34
N ASP A 198 12.59 -38.57 15.64
CA ASP A 198 12.76 -39.89 16.23
C ASP A 198 11.96 -40.12 17.52
N VAL A 199 11.32 -39.09 18.05
CA VAL A 199 10.33 -39.11 19.13
C VAL A 199 9.04 -39.81 18.73
N PHE A 200 8.76 -39.84 17.44
CA PHE A 200 7.60 -40.50 16.86
C PHE A 200 8.10 -41.78 16.20
N GLN A 201 7.89 -42.93 16.86
CA GLN A 201 8.07 -44.23 16.20
C GLN A 201 7.58 -44.11 14.76
N LEU A 202 8.45 -44.33 13.77
CA LEU A 202 8.20 -44.18 12.34
C LEU A 202 6.99 -45.03 11.90
N GLY A 203 5.81 -44.55 12.26
CA GLY A 203 4.55 -45.14 11.84
C GLY A 203 4.33 -44.91 10.33
N ARG A 204 3.40 -45.64 9.76
CA ARG A 204 3.00 -45.56 8.33
C ARG A 204 2.75 -44.11 7.87
N LYS A 205 2.21 -43.24 8.76
CA LYS A 205 1.90 -41.83 8.47
C LYS A 205 3.14 -40.97 8.26
N ASN A 206 4.20 -41.16 9.07
CA ASN A 206 5.44 -40.38 8.91
C ASN A 206 6.19 -40.76 7.62
N ARG A 207 6.10 -42.01 7.18
CA ARG A 207 6.62 -42.44 5.85
C ARG A 207 5.87 -41.76 4.71
N LEU A 208 4.53 -41.64 4.81
CA LEU A 208 3.72 -40.94 3.81
C LEU A 208 4.06 -39.46 3.73
N LEU A 209 4.31 -38.79 4.87
CA LEU A 209 4.72 -37.38 4.91
C LEU A 209 6.10 -37.17 4.28
N LEU A 210 7.07 -38.04 4.59
CA LEU A 210 8.38 -37.99 3.95
C LEU A 210 8.27 -38.21 2.43
N LEU A 211 7.48 -39.19 2.02
CA LEU A 211 7.22 -39.46 0.61
C LEU A 211 6.58 -38.27 -0.08
N SER A 212 5.50 -37.71 0.46
CA SER A 212 4.80 -36.57 -0.14
C SER A 212 5.67 -35.33 -0.21
N SER A 213 6.45 -35.01 0.84
CA SER A 213 7.39 -33.89 0.84
C SER A 213 8.52 -34.09 -0.17
N SER A 214 9.05 -35.31 -0.29
CA SER A 214 10.09 -35.63 -1.27
C SER A 214 9.57 -35.59 -2.70
N ILE A 215 8.39 -36.14 -2.95
CA ILE A 215 7.73 -36.09 -4.25
C ILE A 215 7.46 -34.65 -4.67
N LEU A 216 6.91 -33.83 -3.76
CA LEU A 216 6.65 -32.42 -4.04
C LEU A 216 7.96 -31.69 -4.39
N SER A 217 9.01 -31.88 -3.59
CA SER A 217 10.32 -31.25 -3.82
C SER A 217 10.91 -31.65 -5.19
N ILE A 218 10.91 -32.95 -5.52
CA ILE A 218 11.42 -33.46 -6.79
C ILE A 218 10.57 -32.95 -7.96
N MET A 219 9.24 -33.00 -7.84
CA MET A 219 8.34 -32.54 -8.88
C MET A 219 8.56 -31.04 -9.18
N VAL A 220 8.66 -30.21 -8.15
CA VAL A 220 8.90 -28.77 -8.32
C VAL A 220 10.28 -28.52 -8.92
N CYS A 221 11.33 -29.24 -8.50
CA CYS A 221 12.65 -29.13 -9.11
C CYS A 221 12.63 -29.51 -10.61
N ILE A 222 11.91 -30.56 -10.96
CA ILE A 222 11.72 -30.97 -12.37
C ILE A 222 11.00 -29.85 -13.14
N MET A 223 9.93 -29.28 -12.56
CA MET A 223 9.22 -28.14 -13.18
C MET A 223 10.13 -26.94 -13.42
N MET A 224 11.03 -26.64 -12.48
CA MET A 224 12.03 -25.56 -12.63
C MET A 224 13.02 -25.87 -13.76
N ILE A 225 13.55 -27.10 -13.83
CA ILE A 225 14.48 -27.52 -14.89
C ILE A 225 13.84 -27.39 -16.28
N PHE A 226 12.56 -27.71 -16.41
CA PHE A 226 11.80 -27.60 -17.68
C PHE A 226 11.20 -26.24 -17.95
N ASN A 227 11.53 -25.21 -17.13
CA ASN A 227 11.01 -23.84 -17.21
C ASN A 227 9.47 -23.78 -17.26
N VAL A 228 8.81 -24.64 -16.49
CA VAL A 228 7.33 -24.71 -16.43
C VAL A 228 6.76 -23.43 -15.82
N ASP A 229 7.49 -22.80 -14.87
CA ASP A 229 7.17 -21.49 -14.30
C ASP A 229 6.96 -20.44 -15.39
N ASN A 230 7.86 -20.35 -16.36
CA ASN A 230 7.77 -19.37 -17.44
C ASN A 230 6.59 -19.69 -18.40
N LYS A 231 6.33 -20.98 -18.67
CA LYS A 231 5.17 -21.38 -19.49
C LYS A 231 3.85 -20.99 -18.82
N ILE A 232 3.71 -21.26 -17.51
CA ILE A 232 2.52 -20.86 -16.73
C ILE A 232 2.41 -19.33 -16.66
N HIS A 233 3.54 -18.65 -16.44
CA HIS A 233 3.63 -17.20 -16.41
C HIS A 233 3.10 -16.58 -17.69
N MET A 234 3.59 -17.01 -18.85
CA MET A 234 3.15 -16.49 -20.16
C MET A 234 1.69 -16.86 -20.45
N ALA A 235 1.26 -18.08 -20.15
CA ALA A 235 -0.12 -18.50 -20.31
C ALA A 235 -1.09 -17.63 -19.47
N SER A 236 -0.73 -17.35 -18.22
CA SER A 236 -1.54 -16.50 -17.33
C SER A 236 -1.60 -15.04 -17.80
N ILE A 237 -0.50 -14.50 -18.34
CA ILE A 237 -0.47 -13.14 -18.93
C ILE A 237 -1.40 -13.07 -20.16
N ASN A 238 -1.35 -14.06 -21.03
CA ASN A 238 -2.22 -14.09 -22.22
C ASN A 238 -3.71 -14.07 -21.84
N ILE A 239 -4.08 -14.71 -20.75
CA ILE A 239 -5.46 -14.67 -20.22
C ILE A 239 -5.74 -13.29 -19.59
N GLN A 240 -4.84 -12.80 -18.77
CA GLN A 240 -4.98 -11.50 -18.08
C GLN A 240 -5.22 -10.35 -19.05
N TRP A 241 -4.56 -10.41 -20.22
CA TRP A 241 -4.64 -9.40 -21.26
C TRP A 241 -5.65 -9.71 -22.36
N ALA A 242 -6.62 -10.60 -22.11
CA ALA A 242 -7.70 -10.96 -23.04
C ALA A 242 -7.20 -11.28 -24.44
N LYS A 243 -6.08 -12.00 -24.53
CA LYS A 243 -5.41 -12.39 -25.77
C LYS A 243 -4.90 -11.24 -26.64
N GLN A 244 -4.75 -10.03 -26.07
CA GLN A 244 -4.05 -8.95 -26.75
C GLN A 244 -2.59 -9.38 -27.03
N ASN A 245 -2.01 -8.83 -28.11
CA ASN A 245 -0.63 -9.15 -28.48
C ASN A 245 0.37 -8.47 -27.52
N VAL A 246 0.61 -9.07 -26.34
CA VAL A 246 1.59 -8.60 -25.37
C VAL A 246 3.00 -8.93 -25.84
N VAL A 247 3.77 -7.93 -26.24
CA VAL A 247 5.15 -8.09 -26.72
C VAL A 247 6.20 -7.90 -25.62
N SER A 248 5.83 -7.32 -24.48
CA SER A 248 6.69 -7.20 -23.31
C SER A 248 5.87 -7.14 -22.02
N TYR A 249 6.33 -7.84 -21.00
CA TYR A 249 5.80 -7.80 -19.64
C TYR A 249 6.97 -7.72 -18.68
N LYS A 250 7.11 -6.63 -17.96
CA LYS A 250 8.23 -6.38 -17.04
C LYS A 250 7.75 -5.74 -15.76
N ASN A 251 8.26 -6.22 -14.64
CA ASN A 251 8.12 -5.54 -13.35
C ASN A 251 9.38 -4.73 -13.09
N SER A 252 9.24 -3.42 -12.93
CA SER A 252 10.29 -2.56 -12.39
C SER A 252 10.19 -2.48 -10.87
N ILE A 253 11.12 -1.77 -10.25
CA ILE A 253 11.02 -1.43 -8.82
C ILE A 253 9.93 -0.38 -8.54
N TYR A 254 9.36 0.23 -9.58
CA TYR A 254 8.35 1.29 -9.49
C TYR A 254 6.95 0.80 -9.87
N GLN A 255 6.82 0.01 -10.92
CA GLN A 255 5.53 -0.34 -11.51
C GLN A 255 5.61 -1.59 -12.38
N ASN A 256 4.46 -2.13 -12.74
CA ASN A 256 4.37 -3.14 -13.79
C ASN A 256 4.28 -2.44 -15.16
N ILE A 257 5.16 -2.82 -16.10
CA ILE A 257 5.21 -2.25 -17.44
C ILE A 257 4.81 -3.34 -18.44
N VAL A 258 3.75 -3.06 -19.21
CA VAL A 258 3.29 -4.00 -20.24
C VAL A 258 3.19 -3.27 -21.57
N VAL A 259 3.68 -3.90 -22.63
CA VAL A 259 3.61 -3.34 -23.98
C VAL A 259 2.72 -4.24 -24.82
N VAL A 260 1.67 -3.66 -25.36
CA VAL A 260 0.75 -4.30 -26.28
C VAL A 260 0.98 -3.71 -27.67
N LYS A 261 1.09 -4.58 -28.68
CA LYS A 261 1.23 -4.19 -30.07
C LYS A 261 -0.04 -4.55 -30.85
N ASN A 262 -0.67 -3.55 -31.46
CA ASN A 262 -1.79 -3.73 -32.38
C ASN A 262 -1.40 -3.12 -33.73
N GLU A 263 -1.18 -3.95 -34.73
CA GLU A 263 -0.62 -3.53 -36.01
C GLU A 263 0.72 -2.79 -35.83
N ASP A 264 0.81 -1.53 -36.23
CA ASP A 264 2.00 -0.68 -36.05
C ASP A 264 1.93 0.21 -34.79
N GLN A 265 0.86 0.08 -34.02
CA GLN A 265 0.63 0.85 -32.80
C GLN A 265 1.11 0.09 -31.57
N TYR A 266 1.90 0.75 -30.74
CA TYR A 266 2.29 0.28 -29.41
C TYR A 266 1.52 1.06 -28.32
N THR A 267 0.96 0.33 -27.37
CA THR A 267 0.42 0.93 -26.14
C THR A 267 1.22 0.42 -24.96
N PHE A 268 1.81 1.35 -24.22
CA PHE A 268 2.55 1.10 -23.00
C PHE A 268 1.63 1.29 -21.82
N PHE A 269 1.44 0.23 -21.04
CA PHE A 269 0.64 0.24 -19.83
C PHE A 269 1.54 0.29 -18.61
N THR A 270 1.14 1.06 -17.61
CA THR A 270 1.76 1.09 -16.28
C THR A 270 0.70 0.69 -15.26
N ASP A 271 1.01 -0.34 -14.46
CA ASP A 271 0.08 -0.94 -13.49
C ASP A 271 -1.32 -1.22 -14.08
N GLY A 272 -1.36 -1.67 -15.35
CA GLY A 272 -2.60 -2.02 -16.05
C GLY A 272 -3.39 -0.84 -16.62
N ILE A 273 -2.90 0.41 -16.53
CA ILE A 273 -3.49 1.61 -17.12
C ILE A 273 -2.69 2.00 -18.37
N PRO A 274 -3.34 2.34 -19.51
CA PRO A 274 -2.63 2.84 -20.68
C PRO A 274 -2.02 4.21 -20.34
N PHE A 275 -0.72 4.38 -20.64
CA PHE A 275 0.02 5.60 -20.29
C PHE A 275 0.62 6.29 -21.52
N VAL A 276 1.19 5.52 -22.46
CA VAL A 276 1.77 6.05 -23.71
C VAL A 276 1.25 5.23 -24.87
N THR A 277 0.79 5.89 -25.91
CA THR A 277 0.39 5.26 -27.18
C THR A 277 1.19 5.90 -28.33
N THR A 278 1.79 5.08 -29.20
CA THR A 278 2.74 5.54 -30.23
C THR A 278 2.76 4.57 -31.43
N PRO A 279 2.96 5.01 -32.68
CA PRO A 279 3.39 6.34 -33.14
C PRO A 279 2.27 7.38 -33.22
N VAL A 280 0.99 6.99 -33.12
CA VAL A 280 -0.14 7.92 -33.14
C VAL A 280 -0.66 8.09 -31.69
N PRO A 281 -0.37 9.24 -31.04
CA PRO A 281 -0.84 9.53 -29.70
C PRO A 281 -2.31 10.00 -29.70
N ASP A 282 -2.85 10.28 -28.51
CA ASP A 282 -4.05 11.10 -28.37
C ASP A 282 -3.73 12.55 -28.79
N ILE A 283 -3.97 12.86 -30.06
CA ILE A 283 -3.60 14.13 -30.70
C ILE A 283 -4.26 15.29 -29.97
N ALA A 284 -5.53 15.15 -29.58
CA ALA A 284 -6.27 16.22 -28.92
C ALA A 284 -5.62 16.60 -27.59
N PHE A 285 -5.36 15.60 -26.76
CA PHE A 285 -4.70 15.81 -25.47
C PHE A 285 -3.28 16.39 -25.65
N VAL A 286 -2.50 15.77 -26.51
CA VAL A 286 -1.08 16.12 -26.66
C VAL A 286 -0.88 17.52 -27.20
N GLU A 287 -1.63 17.91 -28.24
CA GLU A 287 -1.53 19.24 -28.79
C GLU A 287 -2.03 20.31 -27.83
N GLU A 288 -3.23 20.15 -27.23
CA GLU A 288 -3.75 21.12 -26.27
C GLU A 288 -2.84 21.31 -25.06
N PHE A 289 -2.40 20.20 -24.46
CA PHE A 289 -1.62 20.23 -23.23
C PHE A 289 -0.20 20.78 -23.44
N ALA A 290 0.40 20.52 -24.61
CA ALA A 290 1.73 21.07 -24.93
C ALA A 290 1.64 22.53 -25.42
N HIS A 291 0.77 22.82 -26.39
CA HIS A 291 0.81 24.11 -27.04
C HIS A 291 0.17 25.24 -26.24
N PHE A 292 -0.98 25.03 -25.59
CA PHE A 292 -1.68 26.14 -24.93
C PHE A 292 -0.84 26.87 -23.88
N PRO A 293 -0.16 26.21 -22.92
CA PRO A 293 0.66 26.93 -21.94
C PRO A 293 1.89 27.59 -22.57
N ILE A 294 2.47 26.97 -23.61
CA ILE A 294 3.66 27.49 -24.29
C ILE A 294 3.32 28.70 -25.17
N LEU A 295 2.14 28.68 -25.83
CA LEU A 295 1.64 29.80 -26.63
C LEU A 295 1.23 30.99 -25.75
N ALA A 296 0.70 30.72 -24.55
CA ALA A 296 0.33 31.76 -23.59
C ALA A 296 1.55 32.49 -22.99
N HIS A 297 2.73 31.87 -23.00
CA HIS A 297 3.97 32.51 -22.56
C HIS A 297 4.61 33.32 -23.72
N PRO A 298 5.07 34.56 -23.49
CA PRO A 298 5.57 35.42 -24.57
C PRO A 298 6.82 34.88 -25.26
N GLN A 299 7.80 34.39 -24.52
CA GLN A 299 9.05 33.80 -25.02
C GLN A 299 9.47 32.59 -24.18
N PRO A 300 8.84 31.44 -24.35
CA PRO A 300 9.22 30.24 -23.60
C PRO A 300 10.57 29.70 -24.09
N LYS A 301 11.52 29.52 -23.19
CA LYS A 301 12.88 28.98 -23.47
C LYS A 301 13.16 27.71 -22.72
N ASP A 302 12.86 27.70 -21.45
CA ASP A 302 13.19 26.63 -20.52
C ASP A 302 11.89 25.95 -20.03
N ILE A 303 11.71 24.70 -20.43
CA ILE A 303 10.49 23.93 -20.14
C ILE A 303 10.85 22.76 -19.21
N LEU A 304 10.02 22.54 -18.21
CA LEU A 304 10.09 21.36 -17.33
C LEU A 304 8.86 20.49 -17.56
N VAL A 305 9.07 19.20 -17.84
CA VAL A 305 8.01 18.21 -17.96
C VAL A 305 8.18 17.16 -16.85
N ILE A 306 7.16 17.00 -15.99
CA ILE A 306 7.16 16.03 -14.89
C ILE A 306 6.21 14.88 -15.22
N GLY A 307 6.76 13.74 -15.64
CA GLY A 307 6.01 12.57 -16.11
C GLY A 307 5.33 12.79 -17.44
N GLY A 308 4.95 11.72 -18.13
CA GLY A 308 4.13 11.76 -19.34
C GLY A 308 4.72 12.53 -20.54
N GLY A 309 6.02 12.80 -20.54
CA GLY A 309 6.64 13.61 -21.60
C GLY A 309 6.75 12.89 -22.95
N THR A 310 6.95 11.59 -22.94
CA THR A 310 7.00 10.75 -24.14
C THR A 310 5.60 10.40 -24.65
N GLY A 311 5.50 10.18 -25.95
CA GLY A 311 4.22 9.88 -26.61
C GLY A 311 3.53 11.13 -27.16
N GLY A 312 4.31 12.12 -27.62
CA GLY A 312 3.86 13.28 -28.37
C GLY A 312 4.11 14.62 -27.70
N ILE A 313 4.05 14.72 -26.35
CA ILE A 313 4.17 16.01 -25.65
C ILE A 313 5.52 16.67 -25.92
N ILE A 314 6.64 15.95 -25.78
CA ILE A 314 7.98 16.48 -26.07
C ILE A 314 8.11 16.85 -27.56
N ASN A 315 7.52 16.04 -28.44
CA ASN A 315 7.51 16.35 -29.87
C ASN A 315 6.81 17.68 -30.17
N GLU A 316 5.61 17.91 -29.60
CA GLU A 316 4.86 19.15 -29.80
C GLU A 316 5.57 20.37 -29.18
N ILE A 317 6.16 20.21 -27.98
CA ILE A 317 6.99 21.27 -27.37
C ILE A 317 8.17 21.64 -28.28
N SER A 318 8.81 20.65 -28.89
CA SER A 318 9.99 20.85 -29.75
C SER A 318 9.71 21.61 -31.05
N LYS A 319 8.45 21.72 -31.49
CA LYS A 319 8.06 22.56 -32.64
C LYS A 319 8.23 24.04 -32.36
N HIS A 320 8.24 24.46 -31.09
CA HIS A 320 8.47 25.86 -30.70
C HIS A 320 9.95 26.21 -30.75
N ARG A 321 10.39 26.89 -31.80
CA ARG A 321 11.79 27.32 -32.06
C ARG A 321 12.38 28.18 -30.94
N THR A 322 11.54 28.81 -30.14
CA THR A 322 11.95 29.60 -28.97
C THR A 322 12.48 28.72 -27.83
N VAL A 323 12.00 27.48 -27.70
CA VAL A 323 12.39 26.53 -26.68
C VAL A 323 13.84 26.08 -26.93
N LYS A 324 14.66 26.22 -25.89
CA LYS A 324 16.10 25.91 -25.93
C LYS A 324 16.45 24.69 -25.07
N LYS A 325 15.65 24.43 -24.05
CA LYS A 325 15.89 23.35 -23.08
C LYS A 325 14.56 22.73 -22.64
N ILE A 326 14.52 21.40 -22.62
CA ILE A 326 13.43 20.63 -22.06
C ILE A 326 14.02 19.69 -21.02
N ASP A 327 13.82 19.97 -19.75
CA ASP A 327 14.10 19.00 -18.69
C ASP A 327 12.92 18.05 -18.54
N TYR A 328 13.12 16.76 -18.87
CA TYR A 328 12.12 15.74 -18.72
C TYR A 328 12.44 14.83 -17.53
N ILE A 329 11.55 14.81 -16.55
CA ILE A 329 11.68 14.02 -15.34
C ILE A 329 10.82 12.78 -15.45
N GLU A 330 11.48 11.62 -15.45
CA GLU A 330 10.85 10.31 -15.37
C GLU A 330 11.46 9.54 -14.19
N ILE A 331 10.59 9.00 -13.33
CA ILE A 331 11.07 8.31 -12.14
C ILE A 331 11.58 6.90 -12.46
N ASP A 332 10.97 6.24 -13.45
CA ASP A 332 11.26 4.85 -13.80
C ASP A 332 12.19 4.73 -15.02
N PRO A 333 13.50 4.46 -14.81
CA PRO A 333 14.42 4.26 -15.93
C PRO A 333 14.03 3.09 -16.83
N ASP A 334 13.38 2.05 -16.27
CA ASP A 334 13.01 0.86 -17.02
C ASP A 334 11.81 1.12 -17.94
N PHE A 335 10.97 2.10 -17.61
CA PHE A 335 9.90 2.56 -18.51
C PHE A 335 10.49 3.14 -19.81
N LEU A 336 11.42 4.10 -19.70
CA LEU A 336 12.05 4.68 -20.88
C LEU A 336 12.96 3.69 -21.65
N LYS A 337 13.63 2.76 -20.93
CA LYS A 337 14.35 1.66 -21.60
C LYS A 337 13.41 0.75 -22.40
N THR A 338 12.20 0.53 -21.88
CA THR A 338 11.19 -0.27 -22.59
C THR A 338 10.68 0.48 -23.82
N ILE A 339 10.43 1.78 -23.73
CA ILE A 339 10.09 2.59 -24.92
C ILE A 339 11.21 2.53 -25.97
N LYS A 340 12.47 2.70 -25.57
CA LYS A 340 13.63 2.58 -26.48
C LYS A 340 13.78 1.18 -27.10
N ARG A 341 13.29 0.14 -26.46
CA ARG A 341 13.30 -1.23 -27.00
C ARG A 341 12.24 -1.45 -28.09
N PHE A 342 11.15 -0.66 -28.06
CA PHE A 342 10.07 -0.67 -29.07
C PHE A 342 9.96 0.72 -29.68
N PRO A 343 10.98 1.13 -30.48
CA PRO A 343 11.06 2.48 -30.99
C PRO A 343 10.00 2.72 -32.07
N THR A 344 9.52 3.94 -32.14
CA THR A 344 8.68 4.45 -33.22
C THR A 344 9.24 5.78 -33.70
N SER A 345 8.85 6.25 -34.87
CA SER A 345 9.29 7.56 -35.39
C SER A 345 9.07 8.68 -34.38
N LEU A 346 7.95 8.66 -33.66
CA LEU A 346 7.62 9.65 -32.63
C LEU A 346 8.60 9.60 -31.45
N THR A 347 8.74 8.43 -30.82
CA THR A 347 9.58 8.30 -29.62
C THR A 347 11.06 8.45 -29.89
N GLU A 348 11.53 8.14 -31.08
CA GLU A 348 12.93 8.41 -31.49
C GLU A 348 13.22 9.90 -31.61
N ILE A 349 12.30 10.68 -32.21
CA ILE A 349 12.42 12.13 -32.29
C ILE A 349 12.46 12.74 -30.88
N GLU A 350 11.59 12.29 -29.97
CA GLU A 350 11.50 12.82 -28.61
C GLU A 350 12.76 12.53 -27.78
N LEU A 351 13.17 11.27 -27.75
CA LEU A 351 14.21 10.81 -26.83
C LEU A 351 15.65 11.09 -27.31
N ASN A 352 15.83 11.38 -28.61
CA ASN A 352 17.12 11.72 -29.20
C ASN A 352 17.26 13.24 -29.49
N ASN A 353 16.26 14.05 -29.15
CA ASN A 353 16.30 15.49 -29.37
C ASN A 353 17.38 16.15 -28.48
N PRO A 354 18.35 16.90 -29.03
CA PRO A 354 19.46 17.46 -28.27
C PRO A 354 19.06 18.51 -27.23
N ILE A 355 17.88 19.14 -27.36
CA ILE A 355 17.38 20.08 -26.35
C ILE A 355 16.73 19.38 -25.15
N VAL A 356 16.51 18.05 -25.22
CA VAL A 356 15.85 17.26 -24.18
C VAL A 356 16.89 16.65 -23.25
N LYS A 357 16.78 16.96 -21.98
CA LYS A 357 17.60 16.39 -20.92
C LYS A 357 16.77 15.48 -20.02
N LEU A 358 17.08 14.20 -20.04
CA LEU A 358 16.38 13.19 -19.24
C LEU A 358 16.93 13.14 -17.82
N HIS A 359 16.02 13.17 -16.82
CA HIS A 359 16.35 13.06 -15.40
C HIS A 359 15.58 11.88 -14.78
N TYR A 360 16.32 10.85 -14.38
CA TYR A 360 15.76 9.69 -13.66
C TYR A 360 15.69 9.98 -12.17
N LYS A 361 14.71 10.79 -11.76
CA LYS A 361 14.55 11.26 -10.38
C LYS A 361 13.09 11.47 -10.05
N ASP A 362 12.79 11.51 -8.78
CA ASP A 362 11.50 11.98 -8.28
C ASP A 362 11.32 13.48 -8.55
N GLY A 363 10.18 13.89 -9.10
CA GLY A 363 9.91 15.28 -9.51
C GLY A 363 9.98 16.28 -8.36
N ARG A 364 9.45 15.95 -7.18
CA ARG A 364 9.54 16.82 -5.99
C ARG A 364 10.96 16.96 -5.49
N ARG A 365 11.71 15.86 -5.51
CA ARG A 365 13.13 15.87 -5.11
C ARG A 365 13.99 16.64 -6.10
N PHE A 366 13.66 16.60 -7.39
CA PHE A 366 14.33 17.42 -8.40
C PHE A 366 14.09 18.90 -8.11
N LEU A 367 12.83 19.33 -7.96
CA LEU A 367 12.46 20.71 -7.69
C LEU A 367 13.03 21.29 -6.41
N ARG A 368 13.23 20.45 -5.38
CA ARG A 368 13.88 20.90 -4.12
C ARG A 368 15.38 21.18 -4.27
N LYS A 369 16.03 20.61 -5.31
CA LYS A 369 17.47 20.68 -5.49
C LYS A 369 17.90 21.53 -6.67
N THR A 370 16.99 21.79 -7.59
CA THR A 370 17.31 22.61 -8.76
C THR A 370 17.35 24.09 -8.40
N GLU A 371 18.31 24.79 -8.95
CA GLU A 371 18.40 26.24 -8.95
C GLU A 371 17.86 26.83 -10.27
N ASP A 372 17.62 25.95 -11.26
CA ASP A 372 17.08 26.34 -12.56
C ASP A 372 15.66 26.89 -12.40
N LYS A 373 15.34 27.88 -13.24
CA LYS A 373 14.01 28.47 -13.38
C LYS A 373 13.42 28.13 -14.72
N TYR A 374 12.10 27.96 -14.76
CA TYR A 374 11.40 27.52 -15.94
C TYR A 374 10.33 28.54 -16.37
N ASP A 375 10.14 28.66 -17.68
CA ASP A 375 9.08 29.49 -18.26
C ASP A 375 7.75 28.74 -18.27
N VAL A 376 7.79 27.42 -18.49
CA VAL A 376 6.61 26.57 -18.42
C VAL A 376 6.94 25.26 -17.67
N ILE A 377 6.08 24.88 -16.75
CA ILE A 377 6.15 23.59 -16.08
C ILE A 377 4.88 22.80 -16.37
N LEU A 378 5.03 21.63 -16.99
CA LEU A 378 3.95 20.72 -17.31
C LEU A 378 3.93 19.54 -16.36
N ILE A 379 2.80 19.27 -15.70
CA ILE A 379 2.59 18.08 -14.89
C ILE A 379 1.77 17.08 -15.69
N GLY A 380 2.45 16.16 -16.37
CA GLY A 380 1.85 15.09 -17.18
C GLY A 380 1.54 13.82 -16.39
N LEU A 381 1.23 13.98 -15.09
CA LEU A 381 0.91 12.87 -14.19
C LEU A 381 -0.62 12.69 -14.10
N PRO A 382 -1.09 11.42 -13.86
CA PRO A 382 -2.51 11.17 -13.66
C PRO A 382 -3.05 11.90 -12.43
N PRO A 383 -4.39 12.07 -12.30
CA PRO A 383 -5.03 12.67 -11.13
C PRO A 383 -4.63 12.00 -9.83
N PRO A 384 -4.87 12.63 -8.66
CA PRO A 384 -4.41 12.16 -7.35
C PRO A 384 -5.14 10.87 -6.90
N SER A 385 -5.05 9.80 -7.68
CA SER A 385 -5.69 8.51 -7.45
C SER A 385 -4.95 7.63 -6.45
N THR A 386 -3.69 7.96 -6.14
CA THR A 386 -2.83 7.28 -5.18
C THR A 386 -2.14 8.31 -4.27
N LEU A 387 -1.64 7.89 -3.11
CA LEU A 387 -0.85 8.76 -2.24
C LEU A 387 0.38 9.32 -2.95
N GLN A 388 0.98 8.51 -3.82
CA GLN A 388 2.13 8.92 -4.63
C GLN A 388 1.77 10.03 -5.62
N MET A 389 0.64 9.91 -6.31
CA MET A 389 0.19 10.95 -7.24
C MET A 389 -0.33 12.17 -6.47
N ASN A 390 -1.05 11.97 -5.36
CA ASN A 390 -1.60 13.06 -4.57
C ASN A 390 -0.54 14.09 -4.12
N ARG A 391 0.68 13.65 -3.82
CA ARG A 391 1.76 14.55 -3.41
C ARG A 391 2.20 15.55 -4.50
N PHE A 392 1.79 15.35 -5.76
CA PHE A 392 1.98 16.30 -6.88
C PHE A 392 0.79 17.25 -7.04
N TYR A 393 -0.21 17.17 -6.17
CA TYR A 393 -1.42 17.99 -6.19
C TYR A 393 -1.66 18.74 -4.87
N THR A 394 -0.62 18.84 -4.01
CA THR A 394 -0.70 19.47 -2.69
C THR A 394 -0.23 20.93 -2.72
N LEU A 395 -0.69 21.71 -1.75
CA LEU A 395 -0.28 23.10 -1.58
C LEU A 395 1.24 23.23 -1.47
N GLU A 396 1.87 22.33 -0.73
CA GLU A 396 3.32 22.31 -0.52
C GLU A 396 4.07 22.08 -1.85
N PHE A 397 3.53 21.23 -2.72
CA PHE A 397 4.12 21.01 -4.03
C PHE A 397 3.94 22.21 -4.96
N TYR A 398 2.77 22.84 -4.97
CA TYR A 398 2.54 24.02 -5.79
C TYR A 398 3.42 25.20 -5.34
N ASN A 399 3.74 25.31 -4.06
CA ASN A 399 4.74 26.28 -3.58
C ASN A 399 6.16 25.97 -4.10
N LEU A 400 6.55 24.68 -4.22
CA LEU A 400 7.82 24.31 -4.87
C LEU A 400 7.83 24.70 -6.35
N ILE A 401 6.75 24.43 -7.07
CA ILE A 401 6.58 24.84 -8.48
C ILE A 401 6.70 26.36 -8.60
N LYS A 402 5.96 27.11 -7.78
CA LYS A 402 6.00 28.58 -7.78
C LYS A 402 7.44 29.10 -7.63
N ASN A 403 8.22 28.50 -6.76
CA ASN A 403 9.61 28.87 -6.55
C ASN A 403 10.53 28.49 -7.71
N ALA A 404 10.16 27.52 -8.55
CA ALA A 404 10.91 27.09 -9.73
C ALA A 404 10.50 27.81 -11.03
N LEU A 405 9.41 28.57 -11.02
CA LEU A 405 8.96 29.35 -12.16
C LEU A 405 9.69 30.70 -12.24
N ASN A 406 9.87 31.19 -13.48
CA ASN A 406 10.24 32.57 -13.79
C ASN A 406 9.06 33.51 -13.46
N THR A 407 9.28 34.84 -13.54
CA THR A 407 8.26 35.85 -13.17
C THR A 407 6.95 35.70 -13.93
N ASP A 408 7.00 35.47 -15.26
CA ASP A 408 5.83 35.23 -16.11
C ASP A 408 5.58 33.71 -16.31
N GLY A 409 6.25 32.85 -15.55
CA GLY A 409 6.20 31.41 -15.74
C GLY A 409 4.81 30.81 -15.49
N ILE A 410 4.48 29.78 -16.25
CA ILE A 410 3.19 29.12 -16.27
C ILE A 410 3.32 27.67 -15.80
N LEU A 411 2.52 27.30 -14.80
CA LEU A 411 2.22 25.91 -14.48
C LEU A 411 1.02 25.45 -15.29
N ALA A 412 1.09 24.25 -15.89
CA ALA A 412 -0.06 23.58 -16.47
C ALA A 412 -0.19 22.15 -15.94
N LEU A 413 -1.42 21.77 -15.58
CA LEU A 413 -1.80 20.44 -15.15
C LEU A 413 -3.22 20.12 -15.61
N THR A 414 -3.57 18.84 -15.57
CA THR A 414 -4.90 18.37 -15.98
C THR A 414 -5.66 17.71 -14.85
N THR A 415 -6.99 17.82 -14.91
CA THR A 415 -7.92 17.09 -14.04
C THR A 415 -9.04 16.48 -14.87
N PRO A 416 -9.69 15.40 -14.41
CA PRO A 416 -10.85 14.84 -15.08
C PRO A 416 -11.93 15.90 -15.26
N GLY A 417 -12.57 15.93 -16.43
CA GLY A 417 -13.65 16.84 -16.74
C GLY A 417 -14.83 16.11 -17.38
N SER A 418 -15.80 16.87 -17.86
CA SER A 418 -16.93 16.38 -18.64
C SER A 418 -17.58 17.53 -19.39
N TYR A 419 -18.11 17.27 -20.58
CA TYR A 419 -18.89 18.24 -21.34
C TYR A 419 -20.38 18.25 -20.99
N SER A 420 -20.88 17.21 -20.35
CA SER A 420 -22.34 17.01 -20.21
C SER A 420 -22.81 16.93 -18.76
N TYR A 421 -22.02 16.40 -17.85
CA TYR A 421 -22.48 16.19 -16.48
C TYR A 421 -21.35 16.25 -15.45
N TYR A 422 -21.52 17.11 -14.45
CA TYR A 422 -20.66 17.19 -13.28
C TYR A 422 -21.37 16.61 -12.06
N GLY A 423 -21.13 15.34 -11.77
CA GLY A 423 -21.60 14.72 -10.52
C GLY A 423 -20.89 15.31 -9.29
N ASN A 424 -21.50 15.17 -8.11
CA ASN A 424 -20.98 15.77 -6.88
C ASN A 424 -19.51 15.40 -6.57
N THR A 425 -19.13 14.15 -6.79
CA THR A 425 -17.76 13.68 -6.54
C THR A 425 -16.74 14.28 -7.50
N LEU A 426 -17.11 14.47 -8.78
CA LEU A 426 -16.26 15.15 -9.76
C LEU A 426 -16.13 16.64 -9.44
N LYS A 427 -17.22 17.30 -8.99
CA LYS A 427 -17.21 18.69 -8.52
C LYS A 427 -16.25 18.87 -7.37
N GLU A 428 -16.33 18.00 -6.34
CA GLU A 428 -15.49 18.06 -5.16
C GLU A 428 -14.02 17.85 -5.48
N LEU A 429 -13.69 16.89 -6.35
CA LEU A 429 -12.32 16.65 -6.81
C LEU A 429 -11.75 17.89 -7.49
N ASN A 430 -12.46 18.43 -8.48
CA ASN A 430 -12.01 19.61 -9.24
C ASN A 430 -11.92 20.84 -8.32
N ALA A 431 -12.95 21.11 -7.52
CA ALA A 431 -12.95 22.23 -6.61
C ALA A 431 -11.77 22.16 -5.61
N SER A 432 -11.47 20.98 -5.05
CA SER A 432 -10.34 20.81 -4.12
C SER A 432 -8.99 21.09 -4.78
N ILE A 433 -8.76 20.59 -5.99
CA ILE A 433 -7.50 20.83 -6.71
C ILE A 433 -7.41 22.33 -7.10
N ILE A 434 -8.47 22.91 -7.65
CA ILE A 434 -8.51 24.32 -8.06
C ILE A 434 -8.25 25.25 -6.86
N GLU A 435 -8.94 25.05 -5.73
CA GLU A 435 -8.75 25.86 -4.54
C GLU A 435 -7.34 25.68 -3.95
N THR A 436 -6.75 24.49 -4.08
CA THR A 436 -5.36 24.24 -3.68
C THR A 436 -4.38 25.01 -4.57
N VAL A 437 -4.60 25.04 -5.89
CA VAL A 437 -3.79 25.84 -6.84
C VAL A 437 -3.97 27.34 -6.57
N LYS A 438 -5.20 27.83 -6.39
CA LYS A 438 -5.48 29.25 -6.03
C LYS A 438 -4.84 29.68 -4.71
N SER A 439 -4.64 28.75 -3.78
CA SER A 439 -3.95 29.05 -2.51
C SER A 439 -2.43 29.27 -2.68
N ALA A 440 -1.85 28.84 -3.80
CA ALA A 440 -0.42 29.02 -4.11
C ALA A 440 -0.16 30.13 -5.12
N PHE A 441 -1.05 30.32 -6.09
CA PHE A 441 -0.88 31.21 -7.23
C PHE A 441 -1.87 32.36 -7.22
N LEU A 442 -1.44 33.53 -7.66
CA LEU A 442 -2.28 34.74 -7.73
C LEU A 442 -3.33 34.65 -8.84
N TYR A 443 -2.97 34.07 -9.96
CA TYR A 443 -3.82 33.96 -11.14
C TYR A 443 -3.95 32.51 -11.55
N VAL A 444 -5.18 32.07 -11.76
CA VAL A 444 -5.52 30.72 -12.20
C VAL A 444 -6.55 30.83 -13.30
N PHE A 445 -6.26 30.22 -14.45
CA PHE A 445 -7.16 30.11 -15.58
C PHE A 445 -7.47 28.64 -15.83
N ILE A 446 -8.74 28.29 -16.06
CA ILE A 446 -9.17 26.91 -16.23
C ILE A 446 -9.88 26.80 -17.55
N LEU A 447 -9.40 25.91 -18.40
CA LEU A 447 -10.03 25.54 -19.65
C LEU A 447 -10.82 24.25 -19.46
N PRO A 448 -12.18 24.31 -19.39
CA PRO A 448 -13.01 23.13 -19.13
C PRO A 448 -13.10 22.22 -20.36
N GLY A 449 -13.27 20.89 -20.14
CA GLY A 449 -13.37 19.90 -21.21
C GLY A 449 -13.58 18.48 -20.71
N GLU A 450 -13.32 17.46 -21.54
CA GLU A 450 -13.25 16.06 -21.10
C GLU A 450 -12.14 15.88 -20.06
N TYR A 451 -11.08 16.65 -20.22
CA TYR A 451 -10.10 16.96 -19.18
C TYR A 451 -10.02 18.49 -19.08
N ASN A 452 -10.02 18.97 -17.85
CA ASN A 452 -9.80 20.39 -17.62
C ASN A 452 -8.31 20.66 -17.64
N ILE A 453 -7.86 21.71 -18.33
CA ILE A 453 -6.48 22.19 -18.25
C ILE A 453 -6.47 23.39 -17.29
N ILE A 454 -5.68 23.28 -16.24
CA ILE A 454 -5.52 24.33 -15.24
C ILE A 454 -4.19 25.02 -15.47
N PHE A 455 -4.22 26.32 -15.71
CA PHE A 455 -3.05 27.18 -15.83
C PHE A 455 -2.92 28.00 -14.55
N ALA A 456 -1.70 28.14 -14.04
CA ALA A 456 -1.45 28.96 -12.86
C ALA A 456 -0.16 29.76 -13.00
N SER A 457 -0.18 31.02 -12.58
CA SER A 457 0.95 31.93 -12.67
C SER A 457 0.92 33.00 -11.58
N GLN A 458 2.06 33.66 -11.34
CA GLN A 458 2.11 34.89 -10.57
C GLN A 458 1.83 36.12 -11.44
N SER A 459 1.80 35.97 -12.77
CA SER A 459 1.54 37.02 -13.74
C SER A 459 0.08 36.99 -14.20
N LYS A 460 -0.54 38.19 -14.32
CA LYS A 460 -1.91 38.37 -14.79
C LYS A 460 -2.09 37.91 -16.26
N ARG A 461 -1.01 37.80 -17.02
CA ARG A 461 -1.07 37.44 -18.46
C ARG A 461 -1.88 36.20 -18.79
N ILE A 462 -1.91 35.20 -17.87
CA ILE A 462 -2.69 33.99 -18.10
C ILE A 462 -4.21 34.24 -18.14
N THR A 463 -4.70 35.38 -17.64
CA THR A 463 -6.14 35.74 -17.72
C THR A 463 -6.52 36.27 -19.08
N ASP A 464 -5.54 36.63 -19.92
CA ASP A 464 -5.76 37.18 -21.24
C ASP A 464 -5.70 36.10 -22.34
N ILE A 465 -5.57 34.82 -21.95
CA ILE A 465 -5.59 33.71 -22.92
C ILE A 465 -6.94 33.70 -23.67
N SER A 466 -6.84 33.74 -25.01
CA SER A 466 -7.99 33.79 -25.89
C SER A 466 -7.70 33.04 -27.19
N PRO A 467 -8.73 32.61 -27.94
CA PRO A 467 -8.55 31.99 -29.25
C PRO A 467 -7.69 32.80 -30.19
N THR A 468 -7.90 34.14 -30.24
CA THR A 468 -7.13 35.06 -31.08
C THR A 468 -5.67 35.14 -30.68
N LEU A 469 -5.37 35.21 -29.37
CA LEU A 469 -3.99 35.21 -28.85
C LEU A 469 -3.28 33.93 -29.26
N LEU A 470 -3.88 32.75 -28.99
CA LEU A 470 -3.28 31.46 -29.29
C LEU A 470 -3.09 31.26 -30.82
N ASN A 471 -4.08 31.61 -31.61
CA ASN A 471 -4.00 31.49 -33.08
C ASN A 471 -2.90 32.41 -33.66
N ASN A 472 -2.82 33.67 -33.20
CA ASN A 472 -1.79 34.59 -33.64
C ASN A 472 -0.37 34.06 -33.23
N ALA A 473 -0.24 33.57 -32.04
CA ALA A 473 1.04 32.98 -31.56
C ALA A 473 1.44 31.72 -32.36
N LEU A 474 0.47 30.89 -32.79
CA LEU A 474 0.73 29.76 -33.70
C LEU A 474 1.25 30.25 -35.04
N ALA A 475 0.60 31.25 -35.63
CA ALA A 475 0.98 31.82 -36.95
C ALA A 475 2.35 32.50 -36.87
N GLU A 476 2.60 33.37 -35.88
CA GLU A 476 3.88 34.05 -35.65
C GLU A 476 5.04 33.09 -35.47
N ARG A 477 4.83 31.98 -34.74
CA ARG A 477 5.85 30.97 -34.47
C ARG A 477 5.95 29.90 -35.55
N GLN A 478 5.10 29.98 -36.59
CA GLN A 478 5.03 29.04 -37.73
C GLN A 478 4.90 27.57 -37.26
N ILE A 479 3.97 27.32 -36.35
CA ILE A 479 3.75 25.99 -35.76
C ILE A 479 2.59 25.33 -36.52
N GLU A 480 2.85 24.14 -37.05
CA GLU A 480 1.84 23.30 -37.68
C GLU A 480 1.22 22.35 -36.64
N THR A 481 -0.08 22.40 -36.53
CA THR A 481 -0.90 21.53 -35.68
C THR A 481 -1.89 20.74 -36.51
N LYS A 482 -2.30 19.56 -36.03
CA LYS A 482 -3.31 18.73 -36.70
C LYS A 482 -4.73 19.12 -36.29
N LEU A 483 -4.91 19.46 -35.02
CA LEU A 483 -6.21 19.75 -34.42
C LEU A 483 -6.39 21.23 -34.09
N ILE A 484 -5.37 21.89 -33.56
CA ILE A 484 -5.50 23.28 -33.09
C ILE A 484 -5.60 24.22 -34.27
N THR A 485 -6.83 24.56 -34.63
CA THR A 485 -7.21 25.53 -35.66
C THR A 485 -8.08 26.62 -35.01
N LEU A 486 -8.26 27.75 -35.69
CA LEU A 486 -9.12 28.83 -35.17
C LEU A 486 -10.54 28.35 -34.84
N PRO A 487 -11.23 27.54 -35.68
CA PRO A 487 -12.52 26.95 -35.32
C PRO A 487 -12.47 26.08 -34.05
N HIS A 488 -11.44 25.25 -33.90
CA HIS A 488 -11.25 24.42 -32.69
C HIS A 488 -11.04 25.30 -31.46
N LEU A 489 -10.20 26.35 -31.57
CA LEU A 489 -9.99 27.28 -30.47
C LEU A 489 -11.28 28.00 -30.07
N ASN A 490 -12.08 28.47 -31.05
CA ASN A 490 -13.35 29.12 -30.76
C ASN A 490 -14.33 28.19 -30.04
N ASP A 491 -14.44 26.92 -30.46
CA ASP A 491 -15.24 25.90 -29.79
C ASP A 491 -14.74 25.64 -28.39
N ARG A 492 -13.42 25.47 -28.22
CA ARG A 492 -12.79 25.15 -26.92
C ARG A 492 -12.96 26.29 -25.92
N PHE A 493 -13.01 27.56 -26.36
CA PHE A 493 -13.14 28.75 -25.52
C PHE A 493 -14.57 29.33 -25.53
N GLU A 494 -15.57 28.52 -25.84
CA GLU A 494 -16.96 28.95 -25.81
C GLU A 494 -17.42 29.39 -24.42
N ASN A 495 -17.97 30.64 -24.33
CA ASN A 495 -18.34 31.24 -23.04
C ASN A 495 -19.35 30.40 -22.25
N GLU A 496 -20.28 29.75 -22.93
CA GLU A 496 -21.28 28.92 -22.26
C GLU A 496 -20.67 27.77 -21.50
N ARG A 497 -19.57 27.19 -21.98
CA ARG A 497 -18.81 26.13 -21.28
C ARG A 497 -18.17 26.66 -20.02
N PHE A 498 -17.57 27.83 -20.04
CA PHE A 498 -16.97 28.45 -18.85
C PHE A 498 -18.04 28.78 -17.80
N MET A 499 -19.18 29.38 -18.22
CA MET A 499 -20.29 29.69 -17.32
C MET A 499 -20.89 28.42 -16.71
N TRP A 500 -21.11 27.40 -17.52
CA TRP A 500 -21.62 26.11 -17.06
C TRP A 500 -20.64 25.42 -16.08
N PHE A 501 -19.35 25.41 -16.39
CA PHE A 501 -18.34 24.88 -15.52
C PHE A 501 -18.28 25.64 -14.17
N ALA A 502 -18.25 26.97 -14.22
CA ALA A 502 -18.22 27.82 -13.03
C ALA A 502 -19.46 27.60 -12.14
N SER A 503 -20.66 27.63 -12.76
CA SER A 503 -21.92 27.37 -12.03
C SER A 503 -22.00 25.95 -11.48
N SER A 504 -21.40 24.99 -12.18
CA SER A 504 -21.32 23.59 -11.68
C SER A 504 -20.49 23.46 -10.40
N LEU A 505 -19.48 24.28 -10.20
CA LEU A 505 -18.63 24.27 -9.01
C LEU A 505 -19.14 25.21 -7.90
N GLU A 506 -20.07 26.12 -8.20
CA GLU A 506 -20.57 27.10 -7.25
C GLU A 506 -21.17 26.44 -6.00
N GLY A 507 -20.87 26.97 -4.82
CA GLY A 507 -21.35 26.43 -3.55
C GLY A 507 -20.69 25.14 -3.08
N THR A 508 -19.76 24.56 -3.85
CA THR A 508 -19.07 23.33 -3.46
C THR A 508 -18.03 23.61 -2.38
N LYS A 509 -18.31 23.15 -1.14
CA LYS A 509 -17.38 23.28 -0.02
C LYS A 509 -16.39 22.15 0.01
N VAL A 510 -15.10 22.46 -0.09
CA VAL A 510 -14.00 21.49 -0.09
C VAL A 510 -12.87 21.91 0.83
N GLN A 511 -12.03 20.95 1.16
CA GLN A 511 -10.79 21.20 1.87
C GLN A 511 -9.61 21.29 0.89
N ILE A 512 -8.63 22.14 1.24
CA ILE A 512 -7.37 22.26 0.51
C ILE A 512 -6.57 20.96 0.66
N ASN A 513 -6.01 20.48 -0.43
CA ASN A 513 -5.18 19.28 -0.44
C ASN A 513 -3.78 19.61 0.08
N ARG A 514 -3.36 18.94 1.16
CA ARG A 514 -2.07 19.12 1.82
C ARG A 514 -1.32 17.79 1.96
N ASP A 515 -0.01 17.86 2.16
CA ASP A 515 0.84 16.67 2.30
C ASP A 515 0.38 15.75 3.45
N PHE A 516 -0.03 16.30 4.60
CA PHE A 516 -0.51 15.54 5.76
C PHE A 516 -2.03 15.52 5.93
N SER A 517 -2.76 16.07 4.97
CA SER A 517 -4.23 16.00 4.87
C SER A 517 -4.61 15.80 3.40
N PRO A 518 -4.49 14.56 2.87
CA PRO A 518 -4.57 14.26 1.45
C PRO A 518 -6.02 14.21 0.94
N MET A 519 -6.74 15.33 1.06
CA MET A 519 -8.15 15.41 0.67
C MET A 519 -8.38 15.23 -0.83
N GLY A 520 -7.43 15.66 -1.68
CA GLY A 520 -7.49 15.41 -3.11
C GLY A 520 -7.58 13.93 -3.45
N LEU A 521 -6.86 13.12 -2.69
CA LEU A 521 -6.90 11.68 -2.77
C LEU A 521 -8.29 11.13 -2.40
N PHE A 522 -8.86 11.56 -1.25
CA PHE A 522 -10.20 11.13 -0.83
C PHE A 522 -11.26 11.44 -1.89
N TYR A 523 -11.25 12.65 -2.46
CA TYR A 523 -12.19 13.04 -3.52
C TYR A 523 -11.97 12.24 -4.81
N SER A 524 -10.72 11.97 -5.18
CA SER A 524 -10.42 11.16 -6.36
C SER A 524 -10.96 9.74 -6.24
N ILE A 525 -10.87 9.13 -5.05
CA ILE A 525 -11.43 7.80 -4.82
C ILE A 525 -12.94 7.80 -4.81
N SER A 526 -13.52 8.79 -4.15
CA SER A 526 -14.97 8.95 -4.18
C SER A 526 -15.48 9.04 -5.62
N TYR A 527 -14.77 9.79 -6.47
CA TYR A 527 -15.08 9.87 -7.89
C TYR A 527 -14.92 8.53 -8.62
N GLN A 528 -13.79 7.84 -8.45
CA GLN A 528 -13.56 6.54 -9.08
C GLN A 528 -14.58 5.49 -8.61
N ASN A 529 -14.93 5.49 -7.32
CA ASN A 529 -15.95 4.57 -6.82
C ASN A 529 -17.35 4.88 -7.37
N MET A 530 -17.69 6.14 -7.63
CA MET A 530 -18.94 6.46 -8.31
C MET A 530 -19.01 5.86 -9.71
N LEU A 531 -17.87 5.79 -10.42
CA LEU A 531 -17.82 5.20 -11.77
C LEU A 531 -17.95 3.67 -11.73
N PHE A 532 -17.30 2.99 -10.77
CA PHE A 532 -17.15 1.54 -10.78
C PHE A 532 -17.94 0.80 -9.68
N SER A 533 -18.38 1.48 -8.63
CA SER A 533 -19.12 0.92 -7.51
C SER A 533 -20.14 1.91 -6.92
N PRO A 534 -21.18 2.32 -7.68
CA PRO A 534 -22.15 3.34 -7.23
C PRO A 534 -22.87 3.00 -5.93
N SER A 535 -22.95 1.69 -5.58
CA SER A 535 -23.56 1.21 -4.33
C SER A 535 -22.89 1.73 -3.06
N LEU A 536 -21.62 2.14 -3.13
CA LEU A 536 -20.88 2.69 -1.99
C LEU A 536 -21.04 4.20 -1.82
N LYS A 537 -21.84 4.88 -2.65
CA LYS A 537 -22.05 6.33 -2.56
C LYS A 537 -22.41 6.78 -1.14
N SER A 538 -23.39 6.14 -0.52
CA SER A 538 -23.84 6.47 0.84
C SER A 538 -22.74 6.31 1.88
N VAL A 539 -21.85 5.31 1.69
CA VAL A 539 -20.70 5.09 2.59
C VAL A 539 -19.72 6.26 2.49
N PHE A 540 -19.37 6.71 1.28
CA PHE A 540 -18.48 7.85 1.09
C PHE A 540 -19.08 9.16 1.59
N GLU A 541 -20.37 9.39 1.37
CA GLU A 541 -21.08 10.54 1.92
C GLU A 541 -21.10 10.53 3.45
N PHE A 542 -21.28 9.38 4.07
CA PHE A 542 -21.18 9.22 5.53
C PHE A 542 -19.75 9.46 6.03
N VAL A 543 -18.75 8.87 5.38
CA VAL A 543 -17.34 9.02 5.73
C VAL A 543 -16.89 10.48 5.66
N LYS A 544 -17.36 11.24 4.67
CA LYS A 544 -17.09 12.68 4.54
C LYS A 544 -17.59 13.50 5.71
N GLN A 545 -18.68 13.07 6.37
CA GLN A 545 -19.27 13.77 7.52
C GLN A 545 -18.53 13.45 8.84
N ILE A 546 -17.64 12.44 8.83
CA ILE A 546 -16.85 12.06 9.98
C ILE A 546 -15.89 13.23 10.31
N ASN A 547 -16.00 13.72 11.51
CA ASN A 547 -15.08 14.71 12.06
C ASN A 547 -14.44 14.17 13.35
N THR A 548 -13.47 14.91 13.87
CA THR A 548 -12.73 14.52 15.07
C THR A 548 -13.68 14.27 16.26
N THR A 549 -14.73 15.09 16.41
CA THR A 549 -15.71 14.96 17.50
C THR A 549 -16.51 13.65 17.39
N SER A 550 -17.01 13.31 16.20
CA SER A 550 -17.78 12.07 15.99
C SER A 550 -16.96 10.83 16.28
N LEU A 551 -15.67 10.83 15.94
CA LEU A 551 -14.76 9.74 16.28
C LEU A 551 -14.52 9.62 17.78
N PHE A 552 -14.34 10.73 18.49
CA PHE A 552 -14.20 10.69 19.97
C PHE A 552 -15.48 10.15 20.62
N VAL A 553 -16.67 10.57 20.16
CA VAL A 553 -17.95 10.03 20.65
C VAL A 553 -18.03 8.52 20.40
N PHE A 554 -17.60 8.05 19.24
CA PHE A 554 -17.55 6.63 18.89
C PHE A 554 -16.58 5.85 19.81
N ILE A 555 -15.38 6.36 20.06
CA ILE A 555 -14.42 5.74 21.01
C ILE A 555 -15.02 5.66 22.41
N ILE A 556 -15.62 6.75 22.88
CA ILE A 556 -16.24 6.80 24.24
C ILE A 556 -17.37 5.80 24.33
N SER A 557 -18.21 5.66 23.29
CA SER A 557 -19.29 4.69 23.25
C SER A 557 -18.78 3.24 23.34
N ILE A 558 -17.78 2.89 22.55
CA ILE A 558 -17.12 1.59 22.61
C ILE A 558 -16.48 1.37 23.99
N PHE A 559 -15.80 2.35 24.52
CA PHE A 559 -15.18 2.28 25.84
C PHE A 559 -16.20 2.00 26.94
N LEU A 560 -17.33 2.73 26.96
CA LEU A 560 -18.40 2.52 27.94
C LEU A 560 -19.00 1.13 27.82
N PHE A 561 -19.22 0.65 26.60
CA PHE A 561 -19.70 -0.72 26.36
C PHE A 561 -18.74 -1.77 26.96
N PHE A 562 -17.44 -1.67 26.66
CA PHE A 562 -16.46 -2.59 27.21
C PHE A 562 -16.22 -2.42 28.71
N LEU A 563 -16.36 -1.20 29.24
CA LEU A 563 -16.30 -0.94 30.69
C LEU A 563 -17.44 -1.67 31.43
N LEU A 564 -18.64 -1.65 30.88
CA LEU A 564 -19.79 -2.40 31.42
C LEU A 564 -19.56 -3.91 31.34
N LEU A 565 -19.02 -4.42 30.24
CA LEU A 565 -18.63 -5.83 30.10
C LEU A 565 -17.56 -6.24 31.11
N CYS A 566 -16.55 -5.40 31.32
CA CYS A 566 -15.47 -5.67 32.27
C CYS A 566 -15.95 -5.68 33.73
N ARG A 567 -17.06 -5.01 34.06
CA ARG A 567 -17.69 -5.16 35.39
C ARG A 567 -18.15 -6.58 35.68
N LYS A 568 -18.65 -7.29 34.63
CA LYS A 568 -19.11 -8.69 34.75
C LYS A 568 -17.97 -9.70 34.49
N HIS A 569 -17.10 -9.41 33.50
CA HIS A 569 -16.06 -10.32 33.03
C HIS A 569 -14.71 -9.57 32.95
N ARG A 570 -14.02 -9.45 34.10
CA ARG A 570 -12.79 -8.66 34.25
C ARG A 570 -11.63 -9.08 33.34
N HIS A 571 -11.64 -10.35 32.87
CA HIS A 571 -10.62 -10.86 31.91
C HIS A 571 -10.72 -10.24 30.51
N ILE A 572 -11.85 -9.64 30.14
CA ILE A 572 -12.07 -9.03 28.81
C ILE A 572 -11.13 -7.84 28.56
N GLY A 573 -10.62 -7.19 29.61
CA GLY A 573 -9.65 -6.09 29.45
C GLY A 573 -8.40 -6.49 28.68
N ILE A 574 -7.94 -7.75 28.73
CA ILE A 574 -6.76 -8.22 28.00
C ILE A 574 -7.04 -8.39 26.50
N PRO A 575 -8.09 -9.11 26.06
CA PRO A 575 -8.55 -9.14 24.69
C PRO A 575 -8.74 -7.75 24.07
N TYR A 576 -9.37 -6.82 24.77
CA TYR A 576 -9.56 -5.46 24.31
C TYR A 576 -8.21 -4.74 24.11
N ALA A 577 -7.28 -4.87 25.06
CA ALA A 577 -5.98 -4.25 24.98
C ALA A 577 -5.16 -4.75 23.77
N ILE A 578 -5.17 -6.04 23.49
CA ILE A 578 -4.45 -6.60 22.33
C ILE A 578 -5.10 -6.20 21.00
N THR A 579 -6.45 -6.19 20.92
CA THR A 579 -7.16 -5.73 19.72
C THR A 579 -6.86 -4.26 19.40
N THR A 580 -6.86 -3.39 20.43
CA THR A 580 -6.49 -1.99 20.23
C THR A 580 -5.01 -1.80 19.92
N THR A 581 -4.14 -2.75 20.33
CA THR A 581 -2.73 -2.75 19.94
C THR A 581 -2.57 -3.05 18.45
N GLY A 582 -3.17 -4.14 17.96
CA GLY A 582 -3.14 -4.46 16.52
C GLY A 582 -3.67 -3.31 15.67
N LEU A 583 -4.81 -2.72 16.06
CA LEU A 583 -5.37 -1.56 15.37
C LEU A 583 -4.40 -0.36 15.38
N SER A 584 -3.88 0.00 16.56
CA SER A 584 -3.00 1.15 16.69
C SER A 584 -1.66 0.95 15.97
N ALA A 585 -1.09 -0.24 16.05
CA ALA A 585 0.16 -0.59 15.39
C ALA A 585 0.02 -0.48 13.87
N MET A 586 -1.05 -1.07 13.30
CA MET A 586 -1.32 -1.05 11.86
C MET A 586 -1.56 0.38 11.35
N VAL A 587 -2.41 1.16 12.02
CA VAL A 587 -2.68 2.55 11.61
C VAL A 587 -1.42 3.40 11.71
N PHE A 588 -0.64 3.24 12.77
CA PHE A 588 0.57 4.02 12.97
C PHE A 588 1.67 3.62 11.96
N GLU A 589 1.78 2.35 11.61
CA GLU A 589 2.64 1.88 10.52
C GLU A 589 2.25 2.53 9.19
N LEU A 590 0.95 2.57 8.86
CA LEU A 590 0.45 3.26 7.67
C LEU A 590 0.77 4.76 7.68
N ILE A 591 0.62 5.44 8.83
CA ILE A 591 1.02 6.84 9.00
C ILE A 591 2.51 7.03 8.71
N LEU A 592 3.36 6.15 9.23
CA LEU A 592 4.81 6.25 9.02
C LEU A 592 5.18 5.98 7.56
N ILE A 593 4.58 4.97 6.92
CA ILE A 593 4.79 4.67 5.49
C ILE A 593 4.34 5.86 4.63
N PHE A 594 3.15 6.40 4.89
CA PHE A 594 2.64 7.58 4.20
C PHE A 594 3.56 8.80 4.36
N SER A 595 3.93 9.11 5.61
CA SER A 595 4.82 10.24 5.89
C SER A 595 6.20 10.06 5.25
N PHE A 596 6.71 8.83 5.26
CA PHE A 596 7.95 8.49 4.57
C PHE A 596 7.86 8.78 3.06
N GLN A 597 6.74 8.43 2.42
CA GLN A 597 6.52 8.74 0.99
C GLN A 597 6.52 10.24 0.73
N VAL A 598 5.90 11.03 1.60
CA VAL A 598 5.87 12.50 1.47
C VAL A 598 7.29 13.09 1.45
N PHE A 599 8.18 12.63 2.33
CA PHE A 599 9.54 13.16 2.46
C PHE A 599 10.56 12.54 1.51
N CYS A 600 10.53 11.22 1.36
CA CYS A 600 11.55 10.46 0.62
C CYS A 600 11.21 10.26 -0.85
N GLY A 601 9.96 10.45 -1.22
CA GLY A 601 9.49 10.26 -2.57
C GLY A 601 8.94 8.86 -2.84
N TYR A 602 9.12 8.36 -4.06
CA TYR A 602 8.61 7.06 -4.48
C TYR A 602 9.22 5.91 -3.67
N VAL A 603 8.38 5.03 -3.14
CA VAL A 603 8.77 4.06 -2.11
C VAL A 603 8.30 2.62 -2.40
N TYR A 604 7.77 2.37 -3.59
CA TYR A 604 7.12 1.08 -3.90
C TYR A 604 8.00 -0.14 -3.53
N TYR A 605 9.30 -0.10 -3.84
CA TYR A 605 10.23 -1.17 -3.44
C TYR A 605 10.64 -1.06 -1.95
N GLU A 606 10.62 0.15 -1.38
CA GLU A 606 11.00 0.37 0.03
C GLU A 606 9.88 -0.05 1.00
N ILE A 607 8.61 -0.18 0.53
CA ILE A 607 7.50 -0.64 1.37
C ILE A 607 7.82 -1.99 2.02
N GLY A 608 8.35 -2.93 1.25
CA GLY A 608 8.78 -4.22 1.80
C GLY A 608 9.88 -4.09 2.87
N ILE A 609 10.80 -3.12 2.70
CA ILE A 609 11.85 -2.82 3.69
C ILE A 609 11.23 -2.18 4.94
N LEU A 610 10.31 -1.22 4.78
CA LEU A 610 9.63 -0.56 5.90
C LEU A 610 8.85 -1.56 6.76
N ILE A 611 8.08 -2.44 6.13
CA ILE A 611 7.37 -3.54 6.81
C ILE A 611 8.39 -4.46 7.51
N THR A 612 9.48 -4.83 6.85
CA THR A 612 10.53 -5.68 7.42
C THR A 612 11.18 -5.05 8.65
N VAL A 613 11.43 -3.75 8.61
CA VAL A 613 12.00 -2.97 9.73
C VAL A 613 11.03 -2.92 10.92
N PHE A 614 9.74 -2.74 10.66
CA PHE A 614 8.69 -2.81 11.68
C PHE A 614 8.63 -4.21 12.31
N MET A 615 8.66 -5.27 11.50
CA MET A 615 8.69 -6.66 11.95
C MET A 615 9.97 -6.97 12.77
N ALA A 616 11.11 -6.38 12.42
CA ALA A 616 12.33 -6.50 13.23
C ALA A 616 12.15 -5.90 14.63
N GLY A 617 11.47 -4.76 14.73
CA GLY A 617 11.04 -4.20 16.01
C GLY A 617 10.16 -5.19 16.80
N MET A 618 9.14 -5.78 16.16
CA MET A 618 8.24 -6.75 16.79
C MET A 618 8.98 -7.99 17.31
N ALA A 619 9.90 -8.52 16.52
CA ALA A 619 10.74 -9.65 16.93
C ALA A 619 11.57 -9.30 18.19
N ALA A 620 12.24 -8.14 18.16
CA ALA A 620 13.05 -7.67 19.29
C ALA A 620 12.21 -7.49 20.56
N GLY A 621 11.01 -6.87 20.44
CA GLY A 621 10.08 -6.70 21.55
C GLY A 621 9.62 -8.04 22.16
N SER A 622 9.19 -8.96 21.31
CA SER A 622 8.78 -10.30 21.73
C SER A 622 9.92 -11.08 22.39
N LEU A 623 11.13 -10.96 21.86
CA LEU A 623 12.32 -11.62 22.40
C LEU A 623 12.62 -11.18 23.82
N ILE A 624 12.59 -9.88 24.10
CA ILE A 624 12.90 -9.35 25.45
C ILE A 624 11.94 -9.88 26.49
N VAL A 625 10.64 -9.95 26.19
CA VAL A 625 9.65 -10.52 27.11
C VAL A 625 9.89 -12.03 27.31
N THR A 626 10.18 -12.74 26.23
CA THR A 626 10.35 -14.20 26.23
C THR A 626 11.64 -14.65 26.95
N TYR A 627 12.70 -13.84 26.93
CA TYR A 627 13.95 -14.11 27.62
C TYR A 627 13.84 -13.90 29.14
N ARG A 628 12.91 -13.08 29.63
CA ARG A 628 12.63 -12.91 31.06
C ARG A 628 11.77 -14.06 31.57
N HIS A 629 12.40 -15.21 31.79
CA HIS A 629 11.78 -16.52 32.09
C HIS A 629 10.77 -16.58 33.27
N ASN A 630 10.77 -15.62 34.20
CA ASN A 630 9.98 -15.67 35.43
C ASN A 630 9.14 -14.39 35.67
N LEU A 631 8.53 -13.84 34.63
CA LEU A 631 7.61 -12.72 34.84
C LEU A 631 6.38 -13.16 35.64
N SER A 632 6.15 -12.53 36.78
CA SER A 632 4.95 -12.73 37.57
C SER A 632 3.75 -12.09 36.86
N PHE A 633 2.55 -12.49 37.23
CA PHE A 633 1.30 -11.88 36.74
C PHE A 633 1.30 -10.36 36.90
N GLN A 634 1.67 -9.86 38.09
CA GLN A 634 1.72 -8.43 38.40
C GLN A 634 2.74 -7.68 37.54
N GLN A 635 3.93 -8.26 37.33
CA GLN A 635 4.95 -7.67 36.47
C GLN A 635 4.49 -7.60 35.02
N SER A 636 3.84 -8.65 34.52
CA SER A 636 3.28 -8.70 33.17
C SER A 636 2.18 -7.66 32.99
N LEU A 637 1.25 -7.52 33.94
CA LEU A 637 0.18 -6.54 33.92
C LEU A 637 0.71 -5.10 34.00
N SER A 638 1.71 -4.84 34.87
CA SER A 638 2.39 -3.57 34.95
C SER A 638 3.12 -3.23 33.65
N GLY A 639 3.77 -4.23 33.04
CA GLY A 639 4.41 -4.09 31.72
C GLY A 639 3.41 -3.70 30.63
N MET A 640 2.24 -4.35 30.55
CA MET A 640 1.19 -3.97 29.57
C MET A 640 0.70 -2.53 29.77
N LYS A 641 0.50 -2.08 31.04
CA LYS A 641 0.12 -0.71 31.33
C LYS A 641 1.17 0.30 30.89
N ALA A 642 2.44 0.01 31.15
CA ALA A 642 3.55 0.84 30.69
C ALA A 642 3.64 0.93 29.15
N LEU A 643 3.42 -0.19 28.46
CA LEU A 643 3.38 -0.24 27.00
C LEU A 643 2.20 0.58 26.43
N ASP A 644 0.99 0.46 27.00
CA ASP A 644 -0.15 1.27 26.60
C ASP A 644 0.14 2.76 26.80
N THR A 645 0.77 3.15 27.90
CA THR A 645 1.21 4.52 28.13
C THR A 645 2.21 4.97 27.07
N ALA A 646 3.19 4.15 26.71
CA ALA A 646 4.13 4.45 25.64
C ALA A 646 3.42 4.60 24.29
N MET A 647 2.45 3.74 23.99
CA MET A 647 1.64 3.78 22.76
C MET A 647 0.64 4.95 22.72
N ILE A 648 0.37 5.62 23.85
CA ILE A 648 -0.33 6.92 23.90
C ILE A 648 0.64 8.04 23.54
N ILE A 649 1.82 8.06 24.17
CA ILE A 649 2.79 9.15 24.03
C ILE A 649 3.41 9.17 22.62
N PHE A 650 3.68 8.01 22.03
CA PHE A 650 4.43 7.93 20.78
C PHE A 650 3.69 8.52 19.57
N PRO A 651 2.40 8.25 19.33
CA PRO A 651 1.64 8.97 18.29
C PRO A 651 1.49 10.47 18.57
N LEU A 652 1.34 10.90 19.85
CA LEU A 652 1.30 12.31 20.19
C LEU A 652 2.60 13.03 19.85
N PHE A 653 3.73 12.40 20.15
CA PHE A 653 5.04 12.91 19.77
C PHE A 653 5.18 13.04 18.24
N PHE A 654 4.70 12.06 17.48
CA PHE A 654 4.71 12.14 16.03
C PHE A 654 3.77 13.22 15.49
N ALA A 655 2.59 13.40 16.10
CA ALA A 655 1.68 14.49 15.76
C ALA A 655 2.35 15.86 15.97
N LEU A 656 3.11 16.02 17.06
CA LEU A 656 3.87 17.24 17.32
C LEU A 656 4.96 17.45 16.25
N ILE A 657 5.72 16.40 15.89
CA ILE A 657 6.74 16.48 14.83
C ILE A 657 6.12 16.90 13.51
N SER A 658 4.94 16.40 13.17
CA SER A 658 4.26 16.73 11.91
C SER A 658 3.91 18.22 11.77
N LEU A 659 3.81 18.98 12.87
CA LEU A 659 3.63 20.44 12.83
C LEU A 659 4.89 21.17 12.34
N PHE A 660 6.06 20.56 12.48
CA PHE A 660 7.35 21.11 12.03
C PHE A 660 7.77 20.60 10.66
N GLN A 661 6.82 20.19 9.81
CA GLN A 661 7.08 19.64 8.48
C GLN A 661 8.01 20.51 7.61
N GLY A 662 7.88 21.84 7.69
CA GLY A 662 8.76 22.78 6.96
C GLY A 662 10.23 22.57 7.27
N TYR A 663 10.57 22.36 8.55
CA TYR A 663 11.95 22.06 8.96
C TYR A 663 12.39 20.66 8.51
N LEU A 664 11.50 19.67 8.57
CA LEU A 664 11.81 18.31 8.11
C LEU A 664 12.17 18.26 6.62
N TYR A 665 11.60 19.14 5.80
CA TYR A 665 11.95 19.23 4.38
C TYR A 665 13.39 19.73 4.13
N SER A 666 14.01 20.42 5.08
CA SER A 666 15.42 20.87 4.96
C SER A 666 16.43 19.79 5.35
N ILE A 667 15.99 18.72 6.02
CA ILE A 667 16.88 17.63 6.45
C ILE A 667 17.29 16.76 5.26
N PRO A 668 18.56 16.31 5.18
CA PRO A 668 19.00 15.38 4.14
C PRO A 668 18.15 14.09 4.11
N THR A 669 17.82 13.61 2.91
CA THR A 669 16.94 12.42 2.72
C THR A 669 17.48 11.17 3.42
N SER A 670 18.82 11.01 3.53
CA SER A 670 19.44 9.89 4.26
C SER A 670 19.12 9.93 5.75
N SER A 671 19.18 11.11 6.36
CA SER A 671 18.84 11.30 7.79
C SER A 671 17.36 11.09 8.04
N ILE A 672 16.49 11.54 7.13
CA ILE A 672 15.04 11.27 7.20
C ILE A 672 14.75 9.78 7.13
N ARG A 673 15.37 9.04 6.21
CA ARG A 673 15.24 7.57 6.14
C ARG A 673 15.61 6.91 7.46
N PHE A 674 16.72 7.28 8.04
CA PHE A 674 17.16 6.75 9.32
C PHE A 674 16.15 7.03 10.44
N ILE A 675 15.60 8.26 10.49
CA ILE A 675 14.56 8.64 11.48
C ILE A 675 13.33 7.73 11.34
N PHE A 676 12.82 7.56 10.10
CA PHE A 676 11.63 6.74 9.89
C PHE A 676 11.87 5.26 10.18
N TYR A 677 13.03 4.70 9.83
CA TYR A 677 13.38 3.33 10.20
C TYR A 677 13.43 3.16 11.72
N THR A 678 14.00 4.13 12.43
CA THR A 678 14.03 4.11 13.91
C THR A 678 12.61 4.18 14.51
N LEU A 679 11.75 5.05 13.97
CA LEU A 679 10.34 5.14 14.41
C LEU A 679 9.58 3.83 14.17
N LEU A 680 9.79 3.18 13.03
CA LEU A 680 9.18 1.89 12.72
C LEU A 680 9.67 0.78 13.65
N ILE A 681 10.98 0.72 13.94
CA ILE A 681 11.53 -0.24 14.92
C ILE A 681 10.90 -0.02 16.29
N ILE A 682 10.81 1.22 16.77
CA ILE A 682 10.22 1.53 18.07
C ILE A 682 8.74 1.14 18.10
N SER A 683 7.97 1.49 17.07
CA SER A 683 6.56 1.13 16.97
C SER A 683 6.34 -0.38 16.99
N GLY A 684 7.09 -1.11 16.15
CA GLY A 684 7.06 -2.56 16.13
C GLY A 684 7.48 -3.18 17.47
N PHE A 685 8.52 -2.64 18.10
CA PHE A 685 9.00 -3.09 19.40
C PHE A 685 7.92 -2.98 20.49
N LEU A 686 7.23 -1.86 20.58
CA LEU A 686 6.14 -1.67 21.53
C LEU A 686 4.99 -2.66 21.29
N ALA A 687 4.59 -2.87 20.04
CA ALA A 687 3.55 -3.83 19.68
C ALA A 687 3.98 -5.27 19.95
N GLY A 688 5.21 -5.63 19.57
CA GLY A 688 5.76 -6.98 19.73
C GLY A 688 5.91 -7.43 21.18
N MET A 689 6.08 -6.52 22.14
CA MET A 689 6.10 -6.85 23.58
C MET A 689 4.71 -7.21 24.13
N GLN A 690 3.64 -6.65 23.57
CA GLN A 690 2.29 -6.82 24.13
C GLN A 690 1.74 -8.24 23.95
N PHE A 691 1.99 -8.89 22.80
CA PHE A 691 1.47 -10.23 22.53
C PHE A 691 1.94 -11.28 23.55
N PRO A 692 3.25 -11.48 23.84
CA PRO A 692 3.67 -12.45 24.86
C PRO A 692 3.23 -12.07 26.27
N LEU A 693 3.18 -10.79 26.65
CA LEU A 693 2.66 -10.37 27.96
C LEU A 693 1.17 -10.69 28.11
N SER A 694 0.36 -10.42 27.09
CA SER A 694 -1.07 -10.72 27.12
C SER A 694 -1.33 -12.23 27.23
N ASN A 695 -0.52 -13.07 26.57
CA ASN A 695 -0.61 -14.52 26.68
C ASN A 695 -0.33 -15.01 28.12
N ILE A 696 0.72 -14.46 28.77
CA ILE A 696 1.04 -14.81 30.17
C ILE A 696 -0.13 -14.49 31.10
N ILE A 697 -0.68 -13.26 30.99
CA ILE A 697 -1.77 -12.80 31.86
C ILE A 697 -3.06 -13.59 31.60
N TYR A 698 -3.46 -13.72 30.33
CA TYR A 698 -4.71 -14.36 29.95
C TYR A 698 -4.73 -15.86 30.29
N LEU A 699 -3.58 -16.52 30.11
CA LEU A 699 -3.44 -17.93 30.49
C LEU A 699 -3.58 -18.14 32.00
N GLU A 700 -3.15 -17.19 32.85
CA GLU A 700 -3.35 -17.24 34.28
C GLU A 700 -4.80 -16.96 34.72
N LEU A 701 -5.49 -16.09 33.97
CA LEU A 701 -6.89 -15.74 34.29
C LEU A 701 -7.91 -16.82 33.85
N VAL A 702 -7.70 -17.43 32.67
CA VAL A 702 -8.70 -18.31 32.05
C VAL A 702 -8.20 -19.74 31.91
N GLY A 703 -6.89 -19.98 31.98
CA GLY A 703 -6.29 -21.29 31.78
C GLY A 703 -6.70 -22.35 32.82
N LEU A 704 -7.21 -21.94 33.99
CA LEU A 704 -7.72 -22.82 35.07
C LEU A 704 -9.03 -23.52 34.68
N GLU A 705 -9.80 -23.01 33.69
CA GLU A 705 -11.03 -23.62 33.19
C GLU A 705 -10.75 -24.85 32.31
N TYR A 706 -9.52 -25.03 31.85
CA TYR A 706 -9.14 -26.13 30.98
C TYR A 706 -8.50 -27.27 31.74
N ARG A 707 -9.02 -28.50 31.61
CA ARG A 707 -8.43 -29.71 32.16
C ARG A 707 -7.07 -30.08 31.54
N ASP A 708 -6.86 -29.69 30.28
CA ASP A 708 -5.64 -29.93 29.49
C ASP A 708 -4.86 -28.63 29.31
N LYS A 709 -3.67 -28.54 29.89
CA LYS A 709 -2.77 -27.38 29.84
C LYS A 709 -2.31 -27.04 28.43
N ASN A 710 -2.11 -28.03 27.57
CA ASN A 710 -1.71 -27.79 26.15
C ASN A 710 -2.82 -27.18 25.35
N LYS A 711 -4.05 -27.63 25.60
CA LYS A 711 -5.26 -27.06 24.99
C LYS A 711 -5.49 -25.61 25.44
N ALA A 712 -5.23 -25.32 26.70
CA ALA A 712 -5.32 -23.96 27.24
C ALA A 712 -4.35 -23.01 26.51
N ILE A 713 -3.08 -23.43 26.28
CA ILE A 713 -2.06 -22.62 25.64
C ILE A 713 -2.42 -22.35 24.16
N GLY A 714 -2.76 -23.39 23.40
CA GLY A 714 -3.14 -23.25 22.00
C GLY A 714 -4.36 -22.38 21.80
N ASN A 715 -5.40 -22.58 22.64
CA ASN A 715 -6.63 -21.79 22.56
C ASN A 715 -6.37 -20.32 22.96
N THR A 716 -5.60 -20.07 24.01
CA THR A 716 -5.21 -18.71 24.43
C THR A 716 -4.42 -18.00 23.34
N ALA A 717 -3.40 -18.66 22.77
CA ALA A 717 -2.60 -18.10 21.69
C ALA A 717 -3.47 -17.81 20.44
N GLY A 718 -4.37 -18.73 20.07
CA GLY A 718 -5.28 -18.57 18.94
C GLY A 718 -6.26 -17.42 19.12
N ILE A 719 -6.84 -17.26 20.32
CA ILE A 719 -7.78 -16.17 20.62
C ILE A 719 -7.03 -14.82 20.58
N LEU A 720 -5.94 -14.69 21.30
CA LEU A 720 -5.22 -13.41 21.41
C LEU A 720 -4.56 -13.00 20.10
N TYR A 721 -3.94 -13.95 19.38
CA TYR A 721 -3.38 -13.68 18.06
C TYR A 721 -4.48 -13.32 17.06
N GLY A 722 -5.58 -14.05 17.06
CA GLY A 722 -6.75 -13.73 16.24
C GLY A 722 -7.31 -12.33 16.51
N LEU A 723 -7.39 -11.90 17.77
CA LEU A 723 -7.88 -10.58 18.16
C LEU A 723 -6.91 -9.46 17.82
N ASP A 724 -5.60 -9.70 17.93
CA ASP A 724 -4.57 -8.78 17.46
C ASP A 724 -4.70 -8.53 15.95
N LEU A 725 -4.84 -9.61 15.19
CA LEU A 725 -5.05 -9.57 13.74
C LEU A 725 -6.38 -8.93 13.35
N ILE A 726 -7.48 -9.15 14.10
CA ILE A 726 -8.75 -8.42 13.88
C ILE A 726 -8.53 -6.93 14.10
N GLY A 727 -7.81 -6.56 15.16
CA GLY A 727 -7.42 -5.16 15.39
C GLY A 727 -6.65 -4.58 14.22
N ALA A 728 -5.63 -5.28 13.73
CA ALA A 728 -4.85 -4.86 12.57
C ALA A 728 -5.70 -4.76 11.28
N CYS A 729 -6.63 -5.69 11.05
CA CYS A 729 -7.58 -5.62 9.94
C CYS A 729 -8.45 -4.35 10.02
N LEU A 730 -9.04 -4.08 11.18
CA LEU A 730 -9.81 -2.86 11.40
C LEU A 730 -8.95 -1.61 11.22
N GLY A 731 -7.69 -1.66 11.68
CA GLY A 731 -6.71 -0.60 11.47
C GLY A 731 -6.41 -0.33 9.99
N GLY A 732 -6.22 -1.38 9.20
CA GLY A 732 -5.98 -1.28 7.76
C GLY A 732 -7.15 -0.65 7.01
N ILE A 733 -8.39 -1.10 7.29
CA ILE A 733 -9.60 -0.59 6.64
C ILE A 733 -9.93 0.81 7.16
N ILE A 734 -10.12 0.97 8.46
CA ILE A 734 -10.58 2.24 9.05
C ILE A 734 -9.47 3.29 8.94
N GLY A 735 -8.24 2.94 9.29
CA GLY A 735 -7.09 3.85 9.26
C GLY A 735 -6.72 4.26 7.85
N GLY A 736 -6.56 3.29 6.96
CA GLY A 736 -6.13 3.53 5.57
C GLY A 736 -7.18 4.22 4.71
N LEU A 737 -8.46 3.80 4.80
CA LEU A 737 -9.53 4.30 3.92
C LEU A 737 -10.26 5.52 4.47
N ILE A 738 -10.35 5.68 5.79
CA ILE A 738 -11.25 6.65 6.42
C ILE A 738 -10.45 7.68 7.21
N VAL A 739 -9.76 7.24 8.25
CA VAL A 739 -9.23 8.16 9.27
C VAL A 739 -8.07 8.98 8.72
N LEU A 740 -7.11 8.33 8.07
CA LEU A 740 -5.93 9.02 7.54
C LEU A 740 -6.26 9.99 6.39
N PRO A 741 -7.07 9.63 5.37
CA PRO A 741 -7.40 10.57 4.29
C PRO A 741 -8.29 11.73 4.74
N VAL A 742 -9.30 11.47 5.59
CA VAL A 742 -10.32 12.49 5.97
C VAL A 742 -9.83 13.41 7.08
N LEU A 743 -9.18 12.87 8.11
CA LEU A 743 -8.76 13.65 9.29
C LEU A 743 -7.31 14.12 9.20
N GLY A 744 -6.52 13.55 8.31
CA GLY A 744 -5.10 13.80 8.22
C GLY A 744 -4.29 13.14 9.34
N THR A 745 -2.97 13.25 9.24
CA THR A 745 -2.02 12.54 10.11
C THR A 745 -2.15 12.92 11.59
N SER A 746 -2.22 14.22 11.90
CA SER A 746 -2.24 14.70 13.31
C SER A 746 -3.48 14.22 14.06
N ASN A 747 -4.68 14.38 13.47
CA ASN A 747 -5.91 13.93 14.11
C ASN A 747 -5.99 12.40 14.21
N THR A 748 -5.40 11.69 13.26
CA THR A 748 -5.28 10.21 13.33
C THR A 748 -4.40 9.80 14.50
N CYS A 749 -3.30 10.49 14.76
CA CYS A 749 -2.47 10.24 15.95
C CYS A 749 -3.22 10.51 17.26
N LEU A 750 -4.02 11.58 17.32
CA LEU A 750 -4.89 11.86 18.48
C LEU A 750 -5.92 10.76 18.71
N PHE A 751 -6.54 10.27 17.63
CA PHE A 751 -7.46 9.13 17.67
C PHE A 751 -6.80 7.87 18.27
N LEU A 752 -5.59 7.51 17.80
CA LEU A 752 -4.84 6.36 18.32
C LEU A 752 -4.51 6.50 19.81
N SER A 753 -4.07 7.69 20.22
CA SER A 753 -3.75 7.99 21.62
C SER A 753 -4.98 7.89 22.53
N ALA A 754 -6.13 8.41 22.06
CA ALA A 754 -7.39 8.27 22.79
C ALA A 754 -7.84 6.80 22.90
N LEU A 755 -7.73 6.03 21.81
CA LEU A 755 -8.06 4.60 21.79
C LEU A 755 -7.21 3.82 22.80
N LYS A 756 -5.89 4.05 22.80
CA LYS A 756 -4.97 3.42 23.77
C LYS A 756 -5.20 3.91 25.21
N GLY A 757 -5.67 5.15 25.39
CA GLY A 757 -6.11 5.66 26.69
C GLY A 757 -7.28 4.84 27.26
N THR A 758 -8.27 4.49 26.44
CA THR A 758 -9.38 3.62 26.86
C THR A 758 -8.90 2.21 27.24
N SER A 759 -7.94 1.67 26.49
CA SER A 759 -7.31 0.39 26.79
C SER A 759 -6.60 0.41 28.14
N LEU A 760 -5.78 1.44 28.39
CA LEU A 760 -5.08 1.62 29.65
C LEU A 760 -6.05 1.66 30.83
N ILE A 761 -7.17 2.38 30.73
CA ILE A 761 -8.19 2.44 31.79
C ILE A 761 -8.79 1.04 32.04
N LEU A 762 -9.12 0.30 30.99
CA LEU A 762 -9.67 -1.06 31.14
C LEU A 762 -8.65 -2.04 31.75
N LEU A 763 -7.35 -1.88 31.50
CA LEU A 763 -6.31 -2.68 32.16
C LEU A 763 -6.24 -2.44 33.69
N TYR A 764 -6.72 -1.30 34.19
CA TYR A 764 -6.84 -1.08 35.64
C TYR A 764 -8.02 -1.84 36.27
N THR A 765 -9.00 -2.30 35.48
CA THR A 765 -10.11 -3.14 35.98
C THR A 765 -9.72 -4.62 36.13
N VAL A 766 -8.60 -5.06 35.55
CA VAL A 766 -8.10 -6.44 35.65
C VAL A 766 -7.66 -6.71 37.09
N PRO A 767 -8.05 -7.84 37.71
CA PRO A 767 -7.71 -8.16 39.11
C PRO A 767 -6.20 -8.19 39.30
N LYS A 768 -5.73 -7.65 40.43
CA LYS A 768 -4.30 -7.68 40.80
C LYS A 768 -3.84 -9.04 41.31
N ASN A 769 -4.77 -9.88 41.76
CA ASN A 769 -4.46 -11.19 42.36
C ASN A 769 -5.42 -12.27 41.82
N THR A 770 -4.89 -13.43 41.48
CA THR A 770 -5.67 -14.56 40.97
C THR A 770 -6.19 -15.49 42.06
N ASP A 771 -5.87 -15.23 43.37
CA ASP A 771 -6.22 -16.11 44.48
C ASP A 771 -7.75 -16.24 44.69
N HIS A 772 -8.52 -15.23 44.30
CA HIS A 772 -9.99 -15.29 44.36
C HIS A 772 -10.62 -16.20 43.31
N LEU A 773 -9.89 -16.53 42.23
CA LEU A 773 -10.35 -17.43 41.14
C LEU A 773 -10.05 -18.91 41.44
N ARG A 774 -9.28 -19.19 42.50
CA ARG A 774 -8.88 -20.55 42.93
C ARG A 774 -9.87 -21.22 43.90
N ARG A 775 -10.96 -20.56 44.27
CA ARG A 775 -11.99 -21.18 45.11
C ARG A 775 -12.92 -22.04 44.23
N PRO A 776 -13.01 -23.35 44.42
CA PRO A 776 -14.04 -24.16 43.79
C PRO A 776 -15.41 -23.72 44.32
N SER A 777 -16.30 -23.36 43.39
CA SER A 777 -17.74 -23.24 43.65
C SER A 777 -18.36 -24.62 43.80
#